data_0669a3653b3fb438dcd9cb806e12f512
#
_entry.id   0669a3653b3fb438dcd9cb806e12f512
#
_cell.length_a   1.000
_cell.length_b   1.000
_cell.length_c   1.000
_cell.angle_alpha   90.00
_cell.angle_beta   90.00
_cell.angle_gamma   90.00
#
_symmetry.space_group_name_H-M   'P 1'
#
loop_
_entity.id
_entity.type
_entity.pdbx_description
1 polymer ?
#
loop_
_entity_poly.entity_id
_entity_poly.type
_entity_poly.pdbx_seq_one_letter_code
_entity_poly.pdbx_strand_id
1 'polypeptide(L)'
;MKIEGIVTNIIYRNEENGYNIIVVETSDSDITCVGTMPFFDVGDNLEIEGEFTYHDKYGEQILVNTVSLKKPKGQTGIVTYLSNANIKGIGKKTAKDIFEKFGDSSIDIVYNNPDKLMEIAGIGKKKIADIKMTSKESRDSRNIMLFLQELDISYNLSMKIYKFYENDAIDIIKTNPYQLIEDIPGIGFTLADNIGKNMQMKSNSKFRISAGIIYVLNYESEFNGHTALKYDYLVDSVSTLLKVQKEEVIKEINDDLLQGKLYNVIIDDEKFIYKNSLYKAEKSVGRELSYKKNTPYAFDVSIDEDLSIFSDEQKLAIEEAFKNMLLVITGGPGTGKTTIIKAITSILRSNNLSYALLAPTGRAAKRIQESTNDEAYTIHRMIGIKPDELIAEYNEENPIEKDYIIVDEMSMVDIYLMKTLLSAISANTALILVGDSDQLPSVGPGNVLKDIIETDIKTIRLKKIFRQAGESNIVINAHRINNGEYPILNESGKDFFFIEANSDNFNDTLIDLVNNRLPKFYGIDKVKDIQILCPSKKTFWGSQSINENMQKAINLSDQKLEVNKQIFKMNDKVMQIRNNYNLIPENSIYDTEGVYNGDIGFVSEINRENENLEVIFYDGSYVKYKKEDIKDLDLSYAITIHKSQGSEFDCVIIPMMQVAPMLLTRNLFYTGVTRAKKLVVLVGDKRIIKKMVDNNSSSKRYTNLAYWINEMGDVIDD
;
A
#
# COMPACT_ATOMS: atom_id res chain seq x y z
N MET A 1 -33.20 3.56 -21.80
CA MET A 1 -34.44 2.87 -22.10
C MET A 1 -34.68 1.75 -21.09
N LYS A 2 -35.92 1.27 -21.03
CA LYS A 2 -36.32 0.20 -20.12
C LYS A 2 -36.90 -0.96 -20.93
N ILE A 3 -36.39 -2.17 -20.74
CA ILE A 3 -36.87 -3.39 -21.39
C ILE A 3 -37.19 -4.47 -20.35
N GLU A 4 -38.13 -5.35 -20.65
CA GLU A 4 -38.46 -6.54 -19.88
C GLU A 4 -38.36 -7.76 -20.80
N GLY A 5 -37.69 -8.81 -20.35
CA GLY A 5 -37.52 -10.03 -21.15
C GLY A 5 -36.82 -11.15 -20.42
N ILE A 6 -36.77 -12.31 -21.05
CA ILE A 6 -36.20 -13.56 -20.49
C ILE A 6 -34.80 -13.76 -21.03
N VAL A 7 -33.85 -14.10 -20.14
CA VAL A 7 -32.49 -14.47 -20.55
C VAL A 7 -32.54 -15.79 -21.32
N THR A 8 -32.19 -15.75 -22.60
CA THR A 8 -32.16 -16.94 -23.48
C THR A 8 -30.77 -17.52 -23.60
N ASN A 9 -29.73 -16.69 -23.52
CA ASN A 9 -28.37 -17.13 -23.64
C ASN A 9 -27.42 -16.23 -22.83
N ILE A 10 -26.32 -16.82 -22.33
CA ILE A 10 -25.20 -16.12 -21.71
C ILE A 10 -23.99 -16.33 -22.63
N ILE A 11 -23.64 -15.28 -23.39
CA ILE A 11 -22.53 -15.33 -24.35
C ILE A 11 -21.20 -15.29 -23.62
N TYR A 12 -21.11 -14.46 -22.60
CA TYR A 12 -19.89 -14.30 -21.79
C TYR A 12 -20.24 -13.95 -20.35
N ARG A 13 -19.47 -14.53 -19.42
CA ARG A 13 -19.56 -14.24 -18.00
C ARG A 13 -18.18 -14.18 -17.40
N ASN A 14 -17.89 -13.11 -16.69
CA ASN A 14 -16.69 -13.00 -15.88
C ASN A 14 -17.07 -13.06 -14.40
N GLU A 15 -16.73 -14.16 -13.75
CA GLU A 15 -17.07 -14.41 -12.34
C GLU A 15 -16.31 -13.50 -11.37
N GLU A 16 -15.18 -12.91 -11.78
CA GLU A 16 -14.37 -12.04 -10.94
C GLU A 16 -14.92 -10.61 -10.86
N ASN A 17 -15.44 -10.06 -11.96
CA ASN A 17 -15.87 -8.67 -12.01
C ASN A 17 -17.37 -8.46 -12.29
N GLY A 18 -18.12 -9.56 -12.44
CA GLY A 18 -19.56 -9.50 -12.71
C GLY A 18 -19.93 -8.97 -14.09
N TYR A 19 -18.97 -8.85 -15.03
CA TYR A 19 -19.26 -8.41 -16.39
C TYR A 19 -19.87 -9.56 -17.18
N ASN A 20 -21.08 -9.33 -17.71
CA ASN A 20 -21.83 -10.32 -18.48
C ASN A 20 -22.20 -9.76 -19.85
N ILE A 21 -22.29 -10.67 -20.84
CA ILE A 21 -22.92 -10.45 -22.12
C ILE A 21 -24.03 -11.49 -22.21
N ILE A 22 -25.28 -11.03 -22.15
CA ILE A 22 -26.47 -11.87 -22.16
C ILE A 22 -27.38 -11.53 -23.33
N VAL A 23 -28.13 -12.50 -23.81
CA VAL A 23 -29.20 -12.31 -24.77
C VAL A 23 -30.52 -12.39 -24.02
N VAL A 24 -31.34 -11.36 -24.19
CA VAL A 24 -32.65 -11.21 -23.56
C VAL A 24 -33.71 -11.22 -24.64
N GLU A 25 -34.60 -12.21 -24.60
CA GLU A 25 -35.78 -12.29 -25.47
C GLU A 25 -36.86 -11.36 -24.91
N THR A 26 -37.20 -10.33 -25.67
CA THR A 26 -38.28 -9.39 -25.35
C THR A 26 -39.53 -9.75 -26.20
N SER A 27 -40.62 -9.01 -26.02
CA SER A 27 -41.82 -9.19 -26.84
C SER A 27 -41.58 -8.95 -28.33
N ASP A 28 -40.55 -8.17 -28.70
CA ASP A 28 -40.35 -7.66 -30.05
C ASP A 28 -39.12 -8.28 -30.75
N SER A 29 -38.08 -8.60 -29.99
CA SER A 29 -36.82 -9.15 -30.51
C SER A 29 -35.88 -9.64 -29.43
N ASP A 30 -34.87 -10.43 -29.84
CA ASP A 30 -33.72 -10.75 -29.00
C ASP A 30 -32.75 -9.57 -28.94
N ILE A 31 -32.39 -9.13 -27.74
CA ILE A 31 -31.50 -8.00 -27.51
C ILE A 31 -30.26 -8.46 -26.72
N THR A 32 -29.08 -8.09 -27.22
CA THR A 32 -27.83 -8.32 -26.48
C THR A 32 -27.63 -7.23 -25.44
N CYS A 33 -27.49 -7.60 -24.17
CA CYS A 33 -27.26 -6.70 -23.05
C CYS A 33 -25.86 -6.93 -22.51
N VAL A 34 -25.10 -5.85 -22.29
CA VAL A 34 -23.70 -5.90 -21.85
C VAL A 34 -23.49 -5.00 -20.64
N GLY A 35 -22.69 -5.45 -19.68
CA GLY A 35 -22.35 -4.65 -18.50
C GLY A 35 -22.08 -5.49 -17.26
N THR A 36 -21.76 -4.81 -16.15
CA THR A 36 -21.65 -5.44 -14.86
C THR A 36 -23.04 -5.66 -14.29
N MET A 37 -23.43 -6.91 -14.16
CA MET A 37 -24.77 -7.33 -13.78
C MET A 37 -24.70 -8.40 -12.69
N PRO A 38 -25.73 -8.51 -11.83
CA PRO A 38 -25.86 -9.64 -10.91
C PRO A 38 -25.92 -11.00 -11.62
N PHE A 39 -25.88 -12.07 -10.86
CA PHE A 39 -26.00 -13.41 -11.40
C PHE A 39 -27.41 -13.67 -11.89
N PHE A 40 -27.53 -13.89 -13.18
CA PHE A 40 -28.74 -14.36 -13.83
C PHE A 40 -28.45 -15.67 -14.52
N ASP A 41 -29.42 -16.54 -14.56
CA ASP A 41 -29.36 -17.78 -15.31
C ASP A 41 -30.31 -17.72 -16.52
N VAL A 42 -30.03 -18.57 -17.50
CA VAL A 42 -30.93 -18.71 -18.65
C VAL A 42 -32.33 -19.12 -18.13
N GLY A 43 -33.34 -18.32 -18.49
CA GLY A 43 -34.73 -18.46 -18.01
C GLY A 43 -35.14 -17.41 -17.00
N ASP A 44 -34.23 -16.59 -16.49
CA ASP A 44 -34.58 -15.47 -15.62
C ASP A 44 -35.30 -14.38 -16.40
N ASN A 45 -36.36 -13.83 -15.81
CA ASN A 45 -37.06 -12.66 -16.35
C ASN A 45 -36.48 -11.39 -15.75
N LEU A 46 -35.94 -10.52 -16.59
CA LEU A 46 -35.25 -9.31 -16.21
C LEU A 46 -35.99 -8.06 -16.65
N GLU A 47 -35.97 -7.06 -15.78
CA GLU A 47 -36.25 -5.68 -16.15
C GLU A 47 -34.91 -4.93 -16.17
N ILE A 48 -34.53 -4.42 -17.35
CA ILE A 48 -33.23 -3.82 -17.61
C ILE A 48 -33.44 -2.35 -18.00
N GLU A 49 -32.71 -1.46 -17.32
CA GLU A 49 -32.54 -0.07 -17.75
C GLU A 49 -31.13 0.15 -18.28
N GLY A 50 -31.01 0.74 -19.47
CA GLY A 50 -29.71 0.95 -20.10
C GLY A 50 -29.79 1.88 -21.31
N GLU A 51 -28.65 2.06 -21.95
CA GLU A 51 -28.48 2.89 -23.13
C GLU A 51 -28.08 2.05 -24.34
N PHE A 52 -28.62 2.36 -25.51
CA PHE A 52 -28.15 1.73 -26.74
C PHE A 52 -26.70 2.08 -27.02
N THR A 53 -25.93 1.08 -27.32
CA THR A 53 -24.53 1.19 -27.75
C THR A 53 -24.32 0.31 -29.00
N TYR A 54 -23.36 0.64 -29.83
CA TYR A 54 -23.00 -0.13 -31.00
C TYR A 54 -21.57 -0.63 -30.86
N HIS A 55 -21.39 -1.94 -31.05
CA HIS A 55 -20.08 -2.54 -31.04
C HIS A 55 -19.72 -2.99 -32.46
N ASP A 56 -18.56 -2.56 -32.99
CA ASP A 56 -18.15 -2.78 -34.39
C ASP A 56 -18.21 -4.24 -34.84
N LYS A 57 -17.99 -5.19 -33.94
CA LYS A 57 -17.96 -6.64 -34.20
C LYS A 57 -19.27 -7.35 -33.88
N TYR A 58 -20.08 -6.83 -32.93
CA TYR A 58 -21.23 -7.54 -32.36
C TYR A 58 -22.56 -6.79 -32.58
N GLY A 59 -22.56 -5.63 -33.24
CA GLY A 59 -23.75 -4.88 -33.59
C GLY A 59 -24.37 -4.11 -32.42
N GLU A 60 -25.69 -3.90 -32.49
CA GLU A 60 -26.46 -3.17 -31.51
C GLU A 60 -26.56 -3.93 -30.19
N GLN A 61 -26.30 -3.22 -29.09
CA GLN A 61 -26.32 -3.75 -27.74
C GLN A 61 -26.93 -2.73 -26.78
N ILE A 62 -27.40 -3.19 -25.61
CA ILE A 62 -27.75 -2.30 -24.51
C ILE A 62 -26.64 -2.35 -23.46
N LEU A 63 -26.02 -1.22 -23.19
CA LEU A 63 -25.17 -1.02 -22.03
C LEU A 63 -26.06 -0.87 -20.79
N VAL A 64 -26.00 -1.86 -19.90
CA VAL A 64 -26.89 -1.96 -18.75
C VAL A 64 -26.43 -1.01 -17.64
N ASN A 65 -27.34 -0.12 -17.22
CA ASN A 65 -27.17 0.75 -16.07
C ASN A 65 -27.72 0.12 -14.78
N THR A 66 -28.97 -0.38 -14.87
CA THR A 66 -29.60 -1.10 -13.77
C THR A 66 -30.37 -2.31 -14.29
N VAL A 67 -30.45 -3.36 -13.45
CA VAL A 67 -31.20 -4.57 -13.77
C VAL A 67 -31.89 -5.08 -12.53
N SER A 68 -33.13 -5.50 -12.67
CA SER A 68 -33.89 -6.14 -11.60
C SER A 68 -34.53 -7.44 -12.07
N LEU A 69 -34.57 -8.41 -11.16
CA LEU A 69 -35.17 -9.70 -11.43
C LEU A 69 -36.68 -9.63 -11.24
N LYS A 70 -37.43 -10.14 -12.21
CA LYS A 70 -38.88 -10.31 -12.11
C LYS A 70 -39.23 -11.79 -11.97
N LYS A 71 -40.38 -12.07 -11.37
CA LYS A 71 -40.87 -13.46 -11.32
C LYS A 71 -41.07 -13.99 -12.74
N PRO A 72 -40.49 -15.15 -13.10
CA PRO A 72 -40.77 -15.77 -14.40
C PRO A 72 -42.25 -16.00 -14.61
N LYS A 73 -42.76 -15.68 -15.79
CA LYS A 73 -44.15 -15.86 -16.19
C LYS A 73 -44.23 -16.70 -17.47
N GLY A 74 -45.34 -17.45 -17.57
CA GLY A 74 -45.62 -18.27 -18.74
C GLY A 74 -44.77 -19.55 -18.85
N GLN A 75 -45.14 -20.41 -19.80
CA GLN A 75 -44.58 -21.78 -19.89
C GLN A 75 -43.06 -21.76 -20.15
N THR A 76 -42.61 -20.99 -21.15
CA THR A 76 -41.21 -20.95 -21.53
C THR A 76 -40.33 -20.44 -20.38
N GLY A 77 -40.70 -19.33 -19.72
CA GLY A 77 -39.96 -18.73 -18.62
C GLY A 77 -39.87 -19.67 -17.40
N ILE A 78 -41.00 -20.22 -16.96
CA ILE A 78 -41.03 -21.08 -15.77
C ILE A 78 -40.32 -22.40 -16.00
N VAL A 79 -40.48 -23.03 -17.16
CA VAL A 79 -39.81 -24.31 -17.49
C VAL A 79 -38.29 -24.11 -17.59
N THR A 80 -37.86 -23.08 -18.27
CA THR A 80 -36.42 -22.74 -18.40
C THR A 80 -35.81 -22.43 -17.03
N TYR A 81 -36.50 -21.60 -16.25
CA TYR A 81 -36.09 -21.27 -14.89
C TYR A 81 -35.89 -22.51 -13.99
N LEU A 82 -36.91 -23.37 -13.91
CA LEU A 82 -36.86 -24.58 -13.06
C LEU A 82 -35.80 -25.60 -13.56
N SER A 83 -35.60 -25.71 -14.86
CA SER A 83 -34.60 -26.62 -15.42
C SER A 83 -33.15 -26.20 -15.18
N ASN A 84 -32.91 -24.89 -15.01
CA ASN A 84 -31.58 -24.31 -14.83
C ASN A 84 -31.27 -23.91 -13.36
N ALA A 85 -32.26 -24.04 -12.45
CA ALA A 85 -32.12 -23.67 -11.05
C ALA A 85 -31.21 -24.60 -10.22
N ASN A 86 -30.42 -25.48 -10.85
CA ASN A 86 -29.54 -26.48 -10.21
C ASN A 86 -30.24 -27.36 -9.13
N ILE A 87 -31.58 -27.53 -9.26
CA ILE A 87 -32.35 -28.37 -8.36
C ILE A 87 -32.20 -29.83 -8.81
N LYS A 88 -31.52 -30.65 -7.98
CA LYS A 88 -31.25 -32.03 -8.28
C LYS A 88 -32.58 -32.80 -8.49
N GLY A 89 -32.73 -33.33 -9.68
CA GLY A 89 -33.96 -34.07 -10.05
C GLY A 89 -34.97 -33.25 -10.88
N ILE A 90 -34.75 -31.97 -11.12
CA ILE A 90 -35.56 -31.15 -12.01
C ILE A 90 -34.73 -30.79 -13.26
N GLY A 91 -34.82 -31.63 -14.30
CA GLY A 91 -34.31 -31.28 -15.64
C GLY A 91 -35.47 -30.78 -16.52
N LYS A 92 -35.15 -30.41 -17.78
CA LYS A 92 -36.09 -29.80 -18.72
C LYS A 92 -37.40 -30.55 -18.90
N LYS A 93 -37.37 -31.89 -18.94
CA LYS A 93 -38.59 -32.73 -18.99
C LYS A 93 -39.42 -32.61 -17.71
N THR A 94 -38.80 -32.77 -16.54
CA THR A 94 -39.48 -32.70 -15.26
C THR A 94 -40.04 -31.29 -15.03
N ALA A 95 -39.32 -30.23 -15.39
CA ALA A 95 -39.80 -28.83 -15.32
C ALA A 95 -41.05 -28.61 -16.17
N LYS A 96 -41.09 -29.21 -17.39
CA LYS A 96 -42.25 -29.17 -18.24
C LYS A 96 -43.46 -29.89 -17.63
N ASP A 97 -43.24 -31.11 -17.10
CA ASP A 97 -44.30 -31.88 -16.43
C ASP A 97 -44.87 -31.15 -15.21
N ILE A 98 -43.98 -30.42 -14.47
CA ILE A 98 -44.39 -29.57 -13.34
C ILE A 98 -45.24 -28.42 -13.82
N PHE A 99 -44.86 -27.73 -14.88
CA PHE A 99 -45.63 -26.62 -15.43
C PHE A 99 -46.99 -27.06 -16.00
N GLU A 100 -47.02 -28.16 -16.73
CA GLU A 100 -48.28 -28.72 -17.27
C GLU A 100 -49.28 -29.05 -16.16
N LYS A 101 -48.79 -29.48 -14.98
CA LYS A 101 -49.64 -29.81 -13.85
C LYS A 101 -50.07 -28.61 -13.00
N PHE A 102 -49.15 -27.64 -12.76
CA PHE A 102 -49.35 -26.60 -11.76
C PHE A 102 -49.36 -25.18 -12.35
N GLY A 103 -49.10 -25.01 -13.66
CA GLY A 103 -49.10 -23.70 -14.35
C GLY A 103 -48.17 -22.68 -13.71
N ASP A 104 -48.62 -21.44 -13.56
CA ASP A 104 -47.84 -20.34 -12.97
C ASP A 104 -47.50 -20.54 -11.48
N SER A 105 -48.14 -21.49 -10.78
CA SER A 105 -47.83 -21.85 -9.40
C SER A 105 -46.64 -22.82 -9.28
N SER A 106 -46.06 -23.29 -10.39
CA SER A 106 -44.99 -24.30 -10.41
C SER A 106 -43.81 -23.93 -9.54
N ILE A 107 -43.36 -22.67 -9.60
CA ILE A 107 -42.22 -22.15 -8.82
C ILE A 107 -42.54 -22.21 -7.32
N ASP A 108 -43.71 -21.74 -6.93
CA ASP A 108 -44.16 -21.75 -5.55
C ASP A 108 -44.28 -23.16 -4.98
N ILE A 109 -44.74 -24.12 -5.80
CA ILE A 109 -44.83 -25.51 -5.40
C ILE A 109 -43.48 -26.17 -5.20
N VAL A 110 -42.53 -25.93 -6.13
CA VAL A 110 -41.17 -26.48 -6.02
C VAL A 110 -40.46 -26.00 -4.75
N TYR A 111 -40.61 -24.72 -4.43
CA TYR A 111 -39.88 -24.11 -3.31
C TYR A 111 -40.62 -24.20 -1.97
N ASN A 112 -41.95 -24.08 -1.93
CA ASN A 112 -42.73 -24.02 -0.69
C ASN A 112 -43.52 -25.27 -0.36
N ASN A 113 -43.91 -26.06 -1.38
CA ASN A 113 -44.75 -27.25 -1.21
C ASN A 113 -44.28 -28.42 -2.07
N PRO A 114 -43.00 -28.84 -2.04
CA PRO A 114 -42.44 -29.86 -2.94
C PRO A 114 -43.09 -31.24 -2.79
N ASP A 115 -43.76 -31.52 -1.71
CA ASP A 115 -44.53 -32.77 -1.54
C ASP A 115 -45.65 -32.95 -2.58
N LYS A 116 -46.23 -31.86 -3.09
CA LYS A 116 -47.23 -31.90 -4.16
C LYS A 116 -46.67 -32.43 -5.48
N LEU A 117 -45.34 -32.35 -5.66
CA LEU A 117 -44.70 -32.92 -6.85
C LEU A 117 -44.82 -34.44 -6.96
N MET A 118 -45.18 -35.13 -5.86
CA MET A 118 -45.50 -36.56 -5.91
C MET A 118 -46.72 -36.90 -6.80
N GLU A 119 -47.55 -35.91 -7.14
CA GLU A 119 -48.65 -36.09 -8.07
C GLU A 119 -48.18 -36.25 -9.54
N ILE A 120 -46.88 -36.02 -9.81
CA ILE A 120 -46.31 -36.14 -11.14
C ILE A 120 -45.66 -37.52 -11.30
N ALA A 121 -46.01 -38.22 -12.38
CA ALA A 121 -45.47 -39.54 -12.67
C ALA A 121 -43.92 -39.48 -12.77
N GLY A 122 -43.24 -40.38 -12.04
CA GLY A 122 -41.76 -40.42 -12.01
C GLY A 122 -41.07 -39.57 -10.96
N ILE A 123 -41.83 -38.90 -10.08
CA ILE A 123 -41.33 -38.18 -8.91
C ILE A 123 -41.65 -38.96 -7.65
N GLY A 124 -40.73 -39.80 -7.18
CA GLY A 124 -40.88 -40.56 -5.93
C GLY A 124 -40.26 -39.89 -4.70
N LYS A 125 -40.44 -40.47 -3.53
CA LYS A 125 -39.98 -39.96 -2.23
C LYS A 125 -38.50 -39.56 -2.19
N LYS A 126 -37.62 -40.35 -2.83
CA LYS A 126 -36.18 -40.05 -2.89
C LYS A 126 -35.92 -38.80 -3.68
N LYS A 127 -36.58 -38.64 -4.84
CA LYS A 127 -36.42 -37.44 -5.69
C LYS A 127 -36.97 -36.18 -5.01
N ILE A 128 -38.07 -36.31 -4.23
CA ILE A 128 -38.59 -35.23 -3.40
C ILE A 128 -37.61 -34.80 -2.32
N ALA A 129 -36.92 -35.72 -1.67
CA ALA A 129 -35.91 -35.40 -0.68
C ALA A 129 -34.74 -34.62 -1.30
N ASP A 130 -34.25 -35.07 -2.47
CA ASP A 130 -33.20 -34.35 -3.24
C ASP A 130 -33.69 -32.95 -3.66
N ILE A 131 -34.90 -32.82 -4.16
CA ILE A 131 -35.50 -31.51 -4.55
C ILE A 131 -35.64 -30.59 -3.33
N LYS A 132 -36.13 -31.08 -2.18
CA LYS A 132 -36.26 -30.29 -0.96
C LYS A 132 -34.92 -29.71 -0.49
N MET A 133 -33.87 -30.52 -0.51
CA MET A 133 -32.56 -30.13 -0.07
C MET A 133 -31.97 -29.04 -1.03
N THR A 134 -31.92 -29.34 -2.30
CA THR A 134 -31.26 -28.43 -3.27
C THR A 134 -32.10 -27.18 -3.62
N SER A 135 -33.45 -27.26 -3.56
CA SER A 135 -34.31 -26.10 -3.74
C SER A 135 -34.19 -25.12 -2.59
N LYS A 136 -33.99 -25.60 -1.36
CA LYS A 136 -33.74 -24.74 -0.20
C LYS A 136 -32.43 -23.99 -0.34
N GLU A 137 -31.35 -24.70 -0.66
CA GLU A 137 -30.03 -24.10 -0.87
C GLU A 137 -30.02 -23.03 -2.01
N SER A 138 -30.64 -23.37 -3.15
CA SER A 138 -30.79 -22.43 -4.28
C SER A 138 -31.62 -21.21 -3.93
N ARG A 139 -32.69 -21.37 -3.15
CA ARG A 139 -33.54 -20.27 -2.69
C ARG A 139 -32.81 -19.35 -1.72
N ASP A 140 -32.12 -19.93 -0.74
CA ASP A 140 -31.44 -19.19 0.31
C ASP A 140 -30.30 -18.32 -0.29
N SER A 141 -29.47 -18.89 -1.16
CA SER A 141 -28.43 -18.14 -1.85
C SER A 141 -28.99 -16.98 -2.68
N ARG A 142 -30.09 -17.22 -3.41
CA ARG A 142 -30.73 -16.20 -4.24
C ARG A 142 -31.36 -15.08 -3.40
N ASN A 143 -32.00 -15.40 -2.30
CA ASN A 143 -32.57 -14.40 -1.38
C ASN A 143 -31.47 -13.51 -0.79
N ILE A 144 -30.33 -14.11 -0.43
CA ILE A 144 -29.17 -13.37 0.08
C ILE A 144 -28.64 -12.42 -0.98
N MET A 145 -28.44 -12.88 -2.21
CA MET A 145 -27.95 -12.03 -3.30
C MET A 145 -28.90 -10.89 -3.63
N LEU A 146 -30.21 -11.10 -3.64
CA LEU A 146 -31.20 -10.05 -3.84
C LEU A 146 -31.17 -9.03 -2.69
N PHE A 147 -31.11 -9.51 -1.43
CA PHE A 147 -30.99 -8.62 -0.27
C PHE A 147 -29.73 -7.75 -0.34
N LEU A 148 -28.58 -8.33 -0.71
CA LEU A 148 -27.33 -7.58 -0.85
C LEU A 148 -27.37 -6.56 -1.99
N GLN A 149 -28.08 -6.89 -3.08
CA GLN A 149 -28.30 -5.96 -4.20
C GLN A 149 -29.21 -4.80 -3.80
N GLU A 150 -30.27 -5.03 -3.01
CA GLU A 150 -31.12 -3.95 -2.49
C GLU A 150 -30.36 -2.96 -1.61
N LEU A 151 -29.22 -3.38 -1.06
CA LEU A 151 -28.31 -2.55 -0.27
C LEU A 151 -27.21 -1.87 -1.11
N ASP A 152 -27.29 -1.88 -2.44
CA ASP A 152 -26.30 -1.33 -3.38
C ASP A 152 -24.90 -1.96 -3.25
N ILE A 153 -24.83 -3.23 -2.82
CA ILE A 153 -23.57 -3.97 -2.73
C ILE A 153 -23.25 -4.57 -4.11
N SER A 154 -22.04 -4.32 -4.61
CA SER A 154 -21.60 -4.86 -5.89
C SER A 154 -21.59 -6.40 -5.87
N TYR A 155 -21.82 -7.02 -7.05
CA TYR A 155 -21.87 -8.46 -7.19
C TYR A 155 -20.65 -9.18 -6.59
N ASN A 156 -19.43 -8.75 -6.94
CA ASN A 156 -18.21 -9.36 -6.41
C ASN A 156 -18.14 -9.37 -4.89
N LEU A 157 -18.59 -8.30 -4.30
CA LEU A 157 -18.61 -8.17 -2.85
C LEU A 157 -19.72 -9.00 -2.24
N SER A 158 -20.90 -9.06 -2.88
CA SER A 158 -22.00 -9.94 -2.50
C SER A 158 -21.58 -11.41 -2.49
N MET A 159 -20.81 -11.84 -3.51
CA MET A 159 -20.27 -13.20 -3.55
C MET A 159 -19.25 -13.48 -2.44
N LYS A 160 -18.39 -12.51 -2.09
CA LYS A 160 -17.48 -12.66 -0.95
C LYS A 160 -18.26 -12.79 0.36
N ILE A 161 -19.27 -11.96 0.57
CA ILE A 161 -20.13 -11.98 1.75
C ILE A 161 -20.86 -13.33 1.85
N TYR A 162 -21.44 -13.79 0.73
CA TYR A 162 -22.12 -15.07 0.68
C TYR A 162 -21.19 -16.26 0.96
N LYS A 163 -19.99 -16.26 0.35
CA LYS A 163 -19.00 -17.34 0.59
C LYS A 163 -18.51 -17.38 2.03
N PHE A 164 -18.51 -16.26 2.73
CA PHE A 164 -18.01 -16.16 4.10
C PHE A 164 -19.09 -16.49 5.15
N TYR A 165 -20.29 -15.96 4.99
CA TYR A 165 -21.38 -16.10 5.97
C TYR A 165 -22.45 -17.11 5.59
N GLU A 166 -22.47 -17.55 4.35
CA GLU A 166 -23.49 -18.43 3.81
C GLU A 166 -24.92 -17.95 4.18
N ASN A 167 -25.73 -18.79 4.83
CA ASN A 167 -27.12 -18.49 5.17
C ASN A 167 -27.26 -17.45 6.30
N ASP A 168 -26.22 -17.19 7.08
CA ASP A 168 -26.25 -16.25 8.19
C ASP A 168 -26.05 -14.79 7.76
N ALA A 169 -25.69 -14.57 6.48
CA ALA A 169 -25.34 -13.25 5.94
C ALA A 169 -26.42 -12.18 6.21
N ILE A 170 -27.70 -12.51 6.01
CA ILE A 170 -28.81 -11.55 6.19
C ILE A 170 -28.94 -11.15 7.67
N ASP A 171 -28.87 -12.10 8.58
CA ASP A 171 -29.07 -11.87 10.02
C ASP A 171 -27.88 -11.09 10.62
N ILE A 172 -26.66 -11.42 10.19
CA ILE A 172 -25.45 -10.70 10.60
C ILE A 172 -25.53 -9.24 10.13
N ILE A 173 -25.81 -9.00 8.85
CA ILE A 173 -25.88 -7.64 8.30
C ILE A 173 -27.03 -6.85 8.94
N LYS A 174 -28.19 -7.46 9.16
CA LYS A 174 -29.30 -6.79 9.85
C LYS A 174 -28.99 -6.43 11.29
N THR A 175 -28.18 -7.24 11.96
CA THR A 175 -27.77 -7.00 13.35
C THR A 175 -26.66 -5.97 13.44
N ASN A 176 -25.59 -6.15 12.64
CA ASN A 176 -24.41 -5.30 12.65
C ASN A 176 -23.74 -5.26 11.27
N PRO A 177 -24.09 -4.34 10.37
CA PRO A 177 -23.44 -4.23 9.06
C PRO A 177 -21.97 -3.86 9.14
N TYR A 178 -21.49 -3.30 10.26
CA TYR A 178 -20.08 -2.93 10.45
C TYR A 178 -19.19 -4.14 10.73
N GLN A 179 -19.76 -5.31 11.05
CA GLN A 179 -19.02 -6.56 11.16
C GLN A 179 -18.33 -6.92 9.84
N LEU A 180 -18.92 -6.53 8.72
CA LEU A 180 -18.34 -6.71 7.38
C LEU A 180 -16.96 -6.08 7.22
N ILE A 181 -16.64 -5.03 7.99
CA ILE A 181 -15.33 -4.34 7.91
C ILE A 181 -14.21 -5.26 8.41
N GLU A 182 -14.49 -6.05 9.43
CA GLU A 182 -13.53 -6.96 10.06
C GLU A 182 -13.37 -8.25 9.25
N ASP A 183 -14.48 -8.76 8.72
CA ASP A 183 -14.55 -10.12 8.19
C ASP A 183 -14.33 -10.20 6.66
N ILE A 184 -14.63 -9.13 5.90
CA ILE A 184 -14.61 -9.17 4.43
C ILE A 184 -13.56 -8.20 3.86
N PRO A 185 -12.45 -8.69 3.33
CA PRO A 185 -11.45 -7.85 2.69
C PRO A 185 -12.04 -7.02 1.52
N GLY A 186 -11.85 -5.71 1.61
CA GLY A 186 -12.35 -4.74 0.63
C GLY A 186 -13.62 -3.99 1.05
N ILE A 187 -14.21 -4.30 2.22
CA ILE A 187 -15.28 -3.50 2.83
C ILE A 187 -14.67 -2.53 3.84
N GLY A 188 -14.73 -1.22 3.52
CA GLY A 188 -14.34 -0.16 4.43
C GLY A 188 -15.54 0.46 5.13
N PHE A 189 -15.26 1.35 6.10
CA PHE A 189 -16.28 2.06 6.91
C PHE A 189 -17.35 2.76 6.05
N THR A 190 -16.93 3.47 5.00
CA THR A 190 -17.88 4.23 4.15
C THR A 190 -18.93 3.33 3.52
N LEU A 191 -18.57 2.14 3.06
CA LEU A 191 -19.51 1.19 2.47
C LEU A 191 -20.41 0.58 3.54
N ALA A 192 -19.86 0.15 4.67
CA ALA A 192 -20.64 -0.39 5.78
C ALA A 192 -21.62 0.67 6.34
N ASP A 193 -21.22 1.94 6.41
CA ASP A 193 -22.08 3.05 6.86
C ASP A 193 -23.21 3.33 5.87
N ASN A 194 -22.98 3.19 4.55
CA ASN A 194 -24.01 3.28 3.54
C ASN A 194 -25.03 2.11 3.67
N ILE A 195 -24.53 0.88 3.88
CA ILE A 195 -25.39 -0.28 4.14
C ILE A 195 -26.26 -0.02 5.37
N GLY A 196 -25.67 0.44 6.48
CA GLY A 196 -26.40 0.79 7.70
C GLY A 196 -27.47 1.87 7.48
N LYS A 197 -27.17 2.88 6.67
CA LYS A 197 -28.14 3.94 6.29
C LYS A 197 -29.26 3.40 5.44
N ASN A 198 -28.97 2.58 4.43
CA ASN A 198 -29.99 1.96 3.57
C ASN A 198 -30.94 1.07 4.38
N MET A 199 -30.44 0.46 5.44
CA MET A 199 -31.22 -0.33 6.43
C MET A 199 -31.91 0.56 7.48
N GLN A 200 -31.85 1.88 7.39
CA GLN A 200 -32.45 2.82 8.36
C GLN A 200 -31.97 2.59 9.81
N MET A 201 -30.72 2.16 9.97
CA MET A 201 -30.12 2.02 11.29
C MET A 201 -30.02 3.38 11.98
N LYS A 202 -30.23 3.43 13.29
CA LYS A 202 -30.14 4.66 14.08
C LYS A 202 -28.75 5.31 13.91
N SER A 203 -28.72 6.60 13.68
CA SER A 203 -27.47 7.36 13.49
C SER A 203 -26.50 7.26 14.68
N ASN A 204 -27.02 7.04 15.87
CA ASN A 204 -26.29 6.87 17.13
C ASN A 204 -26.17 5.40 17.57
N SER A 205 -26.30 4.45 16.65
CA SER A 205 -26.07 3.03 16.95
C SER A 205 -24.66 2.82 17.50
N LYS A 206 -24.53 2.05 18.58
CA LYS A 206 -23.23 1.68 19.17
C LYS A 206 -22.28 1.05 18.16
N PHE A 207 -22.77 0.19 17.29
CA PHE A 207 -21.98 -0.45 16.25
C PHE A 207 -21.40 0.59 15.26
N ARG A 208 -22.21 1.60 14.90
CA ARG A 208 -21.79 2.69 14.04
C ARG A 208 -20.71 3.55 14.69
N ILE A 209 -20.87 3.88 15.97
CA ILE A 209 -19.93 4.74 16.69
C ILE A 209 -18.63 3.98 16.91
N SER A 210 -18.66 2.73 17.38
CA SER A 210 -17.46 1.89 17.56
C SER A 210 -16.68 1.73 16.23
N ALA A 211 -17.36 1.41 15.13
CA ALA A 211 -16.74 1.33 13.81
C ALA A 211 -16.16 2.68 13.35
N GLY A 212 -16.83 3.79 13.64
CA GLY A 212 -16.36 5.14 13.36
C GLY A 212 -15.10 5.51 14.16
N ILE A 213 -15.01 5.11 15.43
CA ILE A 213 -13.82 5.29 16.28
C ILE A 213 -12.63 4.53 15.65
N ILE A 214 -12.81 3.26 15.31
CA ILE A 214 -11.77 2.43 14.67
C ILE A 214 -11.37 3.02 13.31
N TYR A 215 -12.34 3.53 12.54
CA TYR A 215 -12.06 4.18 11.26
C TYR A 215 -11.18 5.42 11.42
N VAL A 216 -11.48 6.30 12.38
CA VAL A 216 -10.66 7.50 12.63
C VAL A 216 -9.26 7.10 13.07
N LEU A 217 -9.13 6.14 14.00
CA LEU A 217 -7.83 5.63 14.43
C LEU A 217 -7.02 5.04 13.27
N ASN A 218 -7.64 4.26 12.38
CA ASN A 218 -6.99 3.71 11.20
C ASN A 218 -6.59 4.80 10.21
N TYR A 219 -7.49 5.75 9.93
CA TYR A 219 -7.22 6.87 9.01
C TYR A 219 -6.01 7.70 9.49
N GLU A 220 -5.99 8.08 10.75
CA GLU A 220 -4.91 8.87 11.33
C GLU A 220 -3.59 8.07 11.41
N SER A 221 -3.68 6.76 11.59
CA SER A 221 -2.52 5.87 11.54
C SER A 221 -1.93 5.75 10.12
N GLU A 222 -2.78 5.54 9.12
CA GLU A 222 -2.35 5.31 7.73
C GLU A 222 -1.89 6.60 7.03
N PHE A 223 -2.56 7.73 7.26
CA PHE A 223 -2.27 8.98 6.56
C PHE A 223 -1.35 9.92 7.32
N ASN A 224 -1.44 9.95 8.65
CA ASN A 224 -0.64 10.84 9.50
C ASN A 224 0.43 10.10 10.31
N GLY A 225 0.41 8.77 10.29
CA GLY A 225 1.41 7.93 10.96
C GLY A 225 1.30 7.90 12.48
N HIS A 226 0.14 8.28 13.04
CA HIS A 226 -0.09 8.22 14.48
C HIS A 226 -0.20 6.78 14.99
N THR A 227 0.37 6.45 16.13
CA THR A 227 0.16 5.18 16.82
C THR A 227 -1.00 5.24 17.81
N ALA A 228 -1.25 6.42 18.34
CA ALA A 228 -2.34 6.72 19.27
C ALA A 228 -2.92 8.11 18.96
N LEU A 229 -4.11 8.41 19.48
CA LEU A 229 -4.68 9.75 19.41
C LEU A 229 -4.98 10.27 20.81
N LYS A 230 -4.82 11.58 21.00
CA LYS A 230 -5.32 12.24 22.21
C LYS A 230 -6.82 12.05 22.31
N TYR A 231 -7.29 11.77 23.52
CA TYR A 231 -8.69 11.46 23.80
C TYR A 231 -9.66 12.51 23.26
N ASP A 232 -9.41 13.78 23.55
CA ASP A 232 -10.30 14.88 23.13
C ASP A 232 -10.33 15.04 21.61
N TYR A 233 -9.16 14.91 20.95
CA TYR A 233 -9.07 14.94 19.50
C TYR A 233 -9.86 13.80 18.83
N LEU A 234 -9.78 12.59 19.40
CA LEU A 234 -10.55 11.44 18.89
C LEU A 234 -12.06 11.66 19.04
N VAL A 235 -12.50 12.14 20.22
CA VAL A 235 -13.92 12.44 20.48
C VAL A 235 -14.45 13.46 19.48
N ASP A 236 -13.71 14.56 19.25
CA ASP A 236 -14.11 15.63 18.35
C ASP A 236 -14.14 15.16 16.89
N SER A 237 -13.16 14.39 16.47
CA SER A 237 -13.05 13.87 15.12
C SER A 237 -14.20 12.89 14.80
N VAL A 238 -14.50 11.97 15.71
CA VAL A 238 -15.58 10.98 15.54
C VAL A 238 -16.95 11.66 15.58
N SER A 239 -17.17 12.58 16.54
CA SER A 239 -18.42 13.36 16.63
C SER A 239 -18.70 14.14 15.34
N THR A 240 -17.67 14.77 14.78
CA THR A 240 -17.75 15.51 13.51
C THR A 240 -18.03 14.59 12.32
N LEU A 241 -17.31 13.48 12.23
CA LEU A 241 -17.45 12.51 11.14
C LEU A 241 -18.87 11.91 11.09
N LEU A 242 -19.35 11.44 12.25
CA LEU A 242 -20.63 10.73 12.36
C LEU A 242 -21.83 11.64 12.54
N LYS A 243 -21.60 12.93 12.88
CA LYS A 243 -22.62 13.91 13.26
C LYS A 243 -23.47 13.44 14.45
N VAL A 244 -22.81 12.93 15.49
CA VAL A 244 -23.43 12.49 16.76
C VAL A 244 -22.93 13.35 17.92
N GLN A 245 -23.62 13.30 19.08
CA GLN A 245 -23.20 14.04 20.26
C GLN A 245 -21.90 13.45 20.85
N LYS A 246 -21.04 14.32 21.43
CA LYS A 246 -19.76 13.87 22.04
C LYS A 246 -19.97 12.86 23.16
N GLU A 247 -21.03 13.02 23.96
CA GLU A 247 -21.39 12.14 25.06
C GLU A 247 -21.63 10.69 24.60
N GLU A 248 -22.18 10.50 23.39
CA GLU A 248 -22.41 9.18 22.81
C GLU A 248 -21.06 8.55 22.39
N VAL A 249 -20.15 9.35 21.83
CA VAL A 249 -18.80 8.90 21.48
C VAL A 249 -18.00 8.54 22.73
N ILE A 250 -18.05 9.39 23.77
CA ILE A 250 -17.39 9.14 25.06
C ILE A 250 -17.86 7.83 25.70
N LYS A 251 -19.17 7.60 25.69
CA LYS A 251 -19.75 6.36 26.20
C LYS A 251 -19.20 5.15 25.46
N GLU A 252 -19.19 5.19 24.12
CA GLU A 252 -18.75 4.04 23.31
C GLU A 252 -17.23 3.81 23.42
N ILE A 253 -16.41 4.86 23.51
CA ILE A 253 -14.97 4.71 23.80
C ILE A 253 -14.76 3.96 25.13
N ASN A 254 -15.53 4.30 26.17
CA ASN A 254 -15.40 3.61 27.45
C ASN A 254 -15.86 2.15 27.38
N ASP A 255 -16.95 1.88 26.64
CA ASP A 255 -17.43 0.50 26.41
C ASP A 255 -16.40 -0.31 25.60
N ASP A 256 -15.79 0.25 24.56
CA ASP A 256 -14.76 -0.41 23.75
C ASP A 256 -13.43 -0.61 24.55
N LEU A 257 -13.10 0.27 25.48
CA LEU A 257 -11.97 0.09 26.43
C LEU A 257 -12.24 -1.09 27.37
N LEU A 258 -13.46 -1.20 27.92
CA LEU A 258 -13.85 -2.30 28.78
C LEU A 258 -13.86 -3.65 28.05
N GLN A 259 -14.21 -3.65 26.74
CA GLN A 259 -14.21 -4.84 25.91
C GLN A 259 -12.80 -5.21 25.36
N GLY A 260 -11.77 -4.42 25.63
CA GLY A 260 -10.41 -4.65 25.14
C GLY A 260 -10.21 -4.42 23.63
N LYS A 261 -11.17 -3.75 22.96
CA LYS A 261 -11.02 -3.32 21.57
C LYS A 261 -10.07 -2.12 21.43
N LEU A 262 -10.13 -1.24 22.43
CA LEU A 262 -9.25 -0.09 22.57
C LEU A 262 -8.39 -0.22 23.82
N TYR A 263 -7.28 0.50 23.81
CA TYR A 263 -6.40 0.67 24.98
C TYR A 263 -6.15 2.13 25.23
N ASN A 264 -5.89 2.50 26.48
CA ASN A 264 -5.49 3.86 26.82
C ASN A 264 -4.22 3.88 27.65
N VAL A 265 -3.48 4.96 27.50
CA VAL A 265 -2.31 5.30 28.32
C VAL A 265 -2.44 6.76 28.76
N ILE A 266 -2.02 7.07 29.97
CA ILE A 266 -1.97 8.44 30.48
C ILE A 266 -0.50 8.82 30.61
N ILE A 267 -0.09 9.88 29.93
CA ILE A 267 1.27 10.40 29.92
C ILE A 267 1.17 11.90 30.14
N ASP A 268 1.86 12.44 31.16
CA ASP A 268 1.84 13.87 31.52
C ASP A 268 0.42 14.43 31.62
N ASP A 269 -0.48 13.73 32.33
CA ASP A 269 -1.91 14.04 32.48
C ASP A 269 -2.73 14.01 31.17
N GLU A 270 -2.16 13.67 30.04
CA GLU A 270 -2.87 13.51 28.78
C GLU A 270 -3.25 12.04 28.53
N LYS A 271 -4.51 11.81 28.16
CA LYS A 271 -5.02 10.47 27.84
C LYS A 271 -4.90 10.20 26.34
N PHE A 272 -4.19 9.12 25.98
CA PHE A 272 -4.04 8.62 24.61
C PHE A 272 -4.84 7.36 24.41
N ILE A 273 -5.53 7.25 23.26
CA ILE A 273 -6.32 6.08 22.87
C ILE A 273 -5.64 5.37 21.70
N TYR A 274 -5.55 4.06 21.85
CA TYR A 274 -4.93 3.17 20.86
C TYR A 274 -5.92 2.15 20.32
N LYS A 275 -5.72 1.77 19.07
CA LYS A 275 -6.16 0.47 18.55
C LYS A 275 -5.30 -0.64 19.17
N ASN A 276 -5.91 -1.79 19.48
CA ASN A 276 -5.24 -2.93 20.13
C ASN A 276 -3.91 -3.33 19.45
N SER A 277 -3.88 -3.44 18.11
CA SER A 277 -2.68 -3.86 17.38
C SER A 277 -1.50 -2.89 17.55
N LEU A 278 -1.78 -1.57 17.53
CA LEU A 278 -0.75 -0.54 17.70
C LEU A 278 -0.26 -0.43 19.14
N TYR A 279 -1.17 -0.54 20.12
CA TYR A 279 -0.79 -0.62 21.53
C TYR A 279 0.19 -1.77 21.78
N LYS A 280 -0.18 -2.98 21.34
CA LYS A 280 0.68 -4.16 21.50
C LYS A 280 2.01 -4.02 20.75
N ALA A 281 1.99 -3.42 19.55
CA ALA A 281 3.22 -3.24 18.78
C ALA A 281 4.17 -2.28 19.48
N GLU A 282 3.70 -1.09 19.86
CA GLU A 282 4.54 -0.06 20.45
C GLU A 282 5.06 -0.48 21.83
N LYS A 283 4.22 -1.09 22.66
CA LYS A 283 4.61 -1.64 23.96
C LYS A 283 5.64 -2.76 23.84
N SER A 284 5.46 -3.69 22.87
CA SER A 284 6.42 -4.77 22.64
C SER A 284 7.77 -4.22 22.19
N VAL A 285 7.79 -3.25 21.24
CA VAL A 285 9.02 -2.60 20.79
C VAL A 285 9.72 -1.88 21.96
N GLY A 286 8.96 -1.16 22.79
CA GLY A 286 9.50 -0.48 23.97
C GLY A 286 10.19 -1.46 24.93
N ARG A 287 9.53 -2.59 25.22
CA ARG A 287 10.08 -3.63 26.11
C ARG A 287 11.38 -4.23 25.55
N GLU A 288 11.38 -4.64 24.28
CA GLU A 288 12.55 -5.28 23.69
C GLU A 288 13.75 -4.33 23.58
N LEU A 289 13.50 -3.05 23.23
CA LEU A 289 14.56 -2.05 23.17
C LEU A 289 15.13 -1.73 24.57
N SER A 290 14.25 -1.61 25.56
CA SER A 290 14.67 -1.41 26.95
C SER A 290 15.48 -2.61 27.47
N TYR A 291 15.04 -3.84 27.17
CA TYR A 291 15.80 -5.04 27.53
C TYR A 291 17.20 -5.05 26.89
N LYS A 292 17.31 -4.80 25.56
CA LYS A 292 18.60 -4.76 24.86
C LYS A 292 19.51 -3.64 25.36
N LYS A 293 18.97 -2.47 25.68
CA LYS A 293 19.70 -1.35 26.28
C LYS A 293 20.38 -1.75 27.59
N ASN A 294 19.66 -2.48 28.44
CA ASN A 294 20.13 -2.89 29.78
C ASN A 294 20.93 -4.20 29.77
N THR A 295 20.98 -4.91 28.64
CA THR A 295 21.77 -6.15 28.51
C THR A 295 23.26 -5.81 28.47
N PRO A 296 24.08 -6.44 29.34
CA PRO A 296 25.53 -6.26 29.30
C PRO A 296 26.12 -6.69 27.96
N TYR A 297 27.08 -5.93 27.47
CA TYR A 297 27.79 -6.28 26.23
C TYR A 297 28.58 -7.59 26.41
N ALA A 298 28.36 -8.54 25.47
CA ALA A 298 28.79 -9.93 25.66
C ALA A 298 29.97 -10.35 24.77
N PHE A 299 30.47 -9.48 23.88
CA PHE A 299 31.51 -9.86 22.93
C PHE A 299 32.89 -9.30 23.34
N ASP A 300 33.96 -10.07 23.10
CA ASP A 300 35.35 -9.61 23.24
C ASP A 300 35.83 -9.21 21.81
N VAL A 301 36.04 -7.92 21.58
CA VAL A 301 36.39 -7.39 20.26
C VAL A 301 37.64 -6.54 20.31
N SER A 302 38.65 -6.94 19.53
CA SER A 302 39.85 -6.15 19.30
C SER A 302 39.65 -5.21 18.12
N ILE A 303 39.95 -3.92 18.31
CA ILE A 303 39.92 -2.92 17.26
C ILE A 303 41.34 -2.66 16.77
N ASP A 304 41.79 -3.46 15.80
CA ASP A 304 43.13 -3.37 15.23
C ASP A 304 43.20 -2.42 14.01
N GLU A 305 42.10 -1.83 13.60
CA GLU A 305 42.04 -0.87 12.49
C GLU A 305 42.56 0.53 12.87
N ASP A 306 43.25 1.16 11.95
CA ASP A 306 43.67 2.58 12.11
C ASP A 306 42.49 3.52 12.00
N LEU A 307 41.97 3.93 13.14
CA LEU A 307 40.87 4.90 13.21
C LEU A 307 41.30 6.36 12.99
N SER A 308 42.58 6.65 12.72
CA SER A 308 43.10 8.03 12.56
C SER A 308 42.44 8.78 11.39
N ILE A 309 41.97 8.07 10.37
CA ILE A 309 41.29 8.60 9.19
C ILE A 309 39.86 9.10 9.45
N PHE A 310 39.26 8.68 10.56
CA PHE A 310 37.90 9.02 10.94
C PHE A 310 37.84 10.30 11.79
N SER A 311 36.73 11.02 11.75
CA SER A 311 36.48 12.13 12.68
C SER A 311 36.24 11.61 14.10
N ASP A 312 36.33 12.49 15.09
CA ASP A 312 36.11 12.11 16.50
C ASP A 312 34.72 11.49 16.72
N GLU A 313 33.68 12.04 16.08
CA GLU A 313 32.31 11.50 16.15
C GLU A 313 32.20 10.12 15.47
N GLN A 314 32.89 9.89 14.37
CA GLN A 314 32.92 8.59 13.70
C GLN A 314 33.72 7.55 14.48
N LYS A 315 34.88 7.94 15.03
CA LYS A 315 35.64 7.08 15.96
C LYS A 315 34.79 6.65 17.13
N LEU A 316 34.11 7.60 17.76
CA LEU A 316 33.23 7.31 18.89
C LEU A 316 32.09 6.35 18.47
N ALA A 317 31.49 6.52 17.28
CA ALA A 317 30.46 5.61 16.78
C ALA A 317 31.00 4.19 16.57
N ILE A 318 32.19 4.04 16.01
CA ILE A 318 32.85 2.73 15.83
C ILE A 318 33.18 2.10 17.19
N GLU A 319 33.79 2.84 18.12
CA GLU A 319 34.12 2.33 19.44
C GLU A 319 32.90 1.92 20.26
N GLU A 320 31.84 2.72 20.22
CA GLU A 320 30.61 2.44 20.98
C GLU A 320 29.80 1.26 20.38
N ALA A 321 30.01 0.93 19.09
CA ALA A 321 29.44 -0.27 18.48
C ALA A 321 29.91 -1.57 19.12
N PHE A 322 31.08 -1.53 19.77
CA PHE A 322 31.68 -2.68 20.45
C PHE A 322 31.65 -2.55 21.98
N LYS A 323 30.74 -1.76 22.52
CA LYS A 323 30.50 -1.58 23.96
C LYS A 323 29.05 -1.71 24.36
N ASN A 324 28.13 -1.67 23.37
CA ASN A 324 26.70 -1.63 23.64
C ASN A 324 25.94 -2.70 22.83
N MET A 325 24.97 -3.36 23.44
CA MET A 325 24.07 -4.30 22.74
C MET A 325 23.04 -3.58 21.86
N LEU A 326 22.83 -2.30 22.10
CA LEU A 326 21.96 -1.43 21.31
C LEU A 326 22.63 -0.07 21.10
N LEU A 327 22.87 0.28 19.84
CA LEU A 327 23.46 1.57 19.45
C LEU A 327 22.66 2.22 18.34
N VAL A 328 22.45 3.53 18.45
CA VAL A 328 21.90 4.34 17.37
C VAL A 328 22.97 5.27 16.80
N ILE A 329 23.11 5.29 15.47
CA ILE A 329 23.99 6.21 14.75
C ILE A 329 23.11 7.06 13.82
N THR A 330 23.02 8.37 14.07
CA THR A 330 22.22 9.28 13.26
C THR A 330 23.04 10.42 12.72
N GLY A 331 22.69 10.89 11.51
CA GLY A 331 23.35 12.02 10.88
C GLY A 331 22.81 12.32 9.49
N GLY A 332 22.98 13.54 9.06
CA GLY A 332 22.55 14.03 7.75
C GLY A 332 23.39 13.47 6.59
N PRO A 333 23.17 13.99 5.37
CA PRO A 333 23.94 13.60 4.19
C PRO A 333 25.41 14.02 4.34
N GLY A 334 26.33 13.22 3.78
CA GLY A 334 27.76 13.53 3.78
C GLY A 334 28.48 13.38 5.12
N THR A 335 27.82 12.86 6.17
CA THR A 335 28.43 12.60 7.49
C THR A 335 29.18 11.29 7.57
N GLY A 336 29.12 10.44 6.52
CA GLY A 336 29.89 9.20 6.43
C GLY A 336 29.29 8.00 7.13
N LYS A 337 27.95 7.91 7.27
CA LYS A 337 27.27 6.73 7.88
C LYS A 337 27.71 5.41 7.23
N THR A 338 27.69 5.34 5.91
CA THR A 338 28.11 4.14 5.18
C THR A 338 29.59 3.78 5.40
N THR A 339 30.44 4.79 5.57
CA THR A 339 31.85 4.59 5.90
C THR A 339 32.03 3.96 7.28
N ILE A 340 31.21 4.38 8.25
CA ILE A 340 31.18 3.79 9.59
C ILE A 340 30.69 2.33 9.53
N ILE A 341 29.61 2.04 8.78
CA ILE A 341 29.12 0.66 8.60
C ILE A 341 30.23 -0.22 8.04
N LYS A 342 30.95 0.25 7.01
CA LYS A 342 32.09 -0.46 6.42
C LYS A 342 33.23 -0.74 7.41
N ALA A 343 33.56 0.21 8.26
CA ALA A 343 34.57 0.01 9.30
C ALA A 343 34.09 -1.02 10.35
N ILE A 344 32.84 -0.91 10.81
CA ILE A 344 32.28 -1.88 11.77
C ILE A 344 32.28 -3.28 11.17
N THR A 345 31.83 -3.47 9.93
CA THR A 345 31.82 -4.80 9.28
C THR A 345 33.21 -5.38 9.08
N SER A 346 34.20 -4.54 8.80
CA SER A 346 35.61 -4.95 8.72
C SER A 346 36.12 -5.47 10.07
N ILE A 347 35.85 -4.75 11.15
CA ILE A 347 36.24 -5.17 12.52
C ILE A 347 35.49 -6.45 12.94
N LEU A 348 34.22 -6.60 12.62
CA LEU A 348 33.45 -7.81 12.89
C LEU A 348 34.08 -9.03 12.20
N ARG A 349 34.46 -8.89 10.92
CA ARG A 349 35.15 -9.97 10.19
C ARG A 349 36.49 -10.33 10.77
N SER A 350 37.31 -9.37 11.16
CA SER A 350 38.62 -9.64 11.76
C SER A 350 38.49 -10.35 13.09
N ASN A 351 37.40 -10.18 13.82
CA ASN A 351 37.11 -10.86 15.09
C ASN A 351 36.25 -12.15 14.93
N ASN A 352 35.99 -12.61 13.69
CA ASN A 352 35.17 -13.79 13.36
C ASN A 352 33.74 -13.74 13.94
N LEU A 353 33.17 -12.56 14.07
CA LEU A 353 31.80 -12.36 14.52
C LEU A 353 30.81 -12.36 13.32
N SER A 354 29.76 -13.12 13.47
CA SER A 354 28.69 -13.20 12.45
C SER A 354 27.80 -11.96 12.46
N TYR A 355 27.46 -11.44 11.28
CA TYR A 355 26.61 -10.27 11.19
C TYR A 355 25.66 -10.34 10.00
N ALA A 356 24.63 -9.48 10.02
CA ALA A 356 23.75 -9.24 8.90
C ALA A 356 23.56 -7.74 8.68
N LEU A 357 23.59 -7.32 7.40
CA LEU A 357 23.31 -5.95 6.97
C LEU A 357 21.88 -5.89 6.43
N LEU A 358 21.08 -5.02 7.00
CA LEU A 358 19.66 -4.91 6.68
C LEU A 358 19.27 -3.50 6.26
N ALA A 359 18.24 -3.42 5.40
CA ALA A 359 17.58 -2.17 5.08
C ALA A 359 16.08 -2.38 4.89
N PRO A 360 15.23 -1.33 5.03
CA PRO A 360 13.79 -1.46 4.82
C PRO A 360 13.38 -1.70 3.36
N THR A 361 14.23 -1.32 2.39
CA THR A 361 13.94 -1.46 0.95
C THR A 361 15.06 -2.21 0.23
N GLY A 362 14.72 -2.91 -0.90
CA GLY A 362 15.69 -3.62 -1.72
C GLY A 362 16.79 -2.71 -2.26
N ARG A 363 16.42 -1.50 -2.66
CA ARG A 363 17.37 -0.52 -3.19
C ARG A 363 18.37 -0.02 -2.12
N ALA A 364 17.90 0.19 -0.90
CA ALA A 364 18.80 0.55 0.20
C ALA A 364 19.73 -0.61 0.56
N ALA A 365 19.23 -1.85 0.57
CA ALA A 365 20.07 -3.04 0.77
C ALA A 365 21.14 -3.18 -0.31
N LYS A 366 20.77 -3.02 -1.60
CA LYS A 366 21.72 -3.05 -2.71
C LYS A 366 22.82 -1.97 -2.58
N ARG A 367 22.43 -0.76 -2.17
CA ARG A 367 23.40 0.32 -1.92
C ARG A 367 24.39 0.00 -0.80
N ILE A 368 23.92 -0.62 0.28
CA ILE A 368 24.81 -1.09 1.35
C ILE A 368 25.79 -2.13 0.78
N GLN A 369 25.29 -3.12 0.04
CA GLN A 369 26.09 -4.15 -0.59
C GLN A 369 27.17 -3.56 -1.54
N GLU A 370 26.81 -2.63 -2.39
CA GLU A 370 27.75 -1.92 -3.30
C GLU A 370 28.85 -1.18 -2.53
N SER A 371 28.53 -0.60 -1.38
CA SER A 371 29.46 0.23 -0.60
C SER A 371 30.34 -0.58 0.35
N THR A 372 29.83 -1.67 0.93
CA THR A 372 30.57 -2.52 1.88
C THR A 372 31.24 -3.70 1.23
N ASN A 373 30.76 -4.10 0.05
CA ASN A 373 31.09 -5.35 -0.64
C ASN A 373 30.70 -6.63 0.17
N ASP A 374 29.72 -6.47 1.07
CA ASP A 374 29.11 -7.54 1.87
C ASP A 374 27.66 -7.75 1.44
N GLU A 375 27.13 -8.96 1.61
CA GLU A 375 25.72 -9.24 1.36
C GLU A 375 24.82 -8.41 2.29
N ALA A 376 23.79 -7.79 1.71
CA ALA A 376 22.80 -7.04 2.45
C ALA A 376 21.39 -7.42 1.99
N TYR A 377 20.47 -7.48 2.93
CA TYR A 377 19.12 -7.96 2.72
C TYR A 377 18.07 -6.91 3.10
N THR A 378 16.88 -7.03 2.55
CA THR A 378 15.75 -6.30 3.13
C THR A 378 15.37 -6.94 4.48
N ILE A 379 14.86 -6.11 5.41
CA ILE A 379 14.36 -6.62 6.69
C ILE A 379 13.35 -7.75 6.44
N HIS A 380 12.39 -7.54 5.53
CA HIS A 380 11.36 -8.53 5.18
C HIS A 380 11.95 -9.87 4.71
N ARG A 381 12.98 -9.82 3.86
CA ARG A 381 13.65 -11.03 3.38
C ARG A 381 14.38 -11.75 4.52
N MET A 382 15.10 -11.00 5.35
CA MET A 382 15.86 -11.57 6.45
C MET A 382 14.99 -12.28 7.48
N ILE A 383 13.80 -11.73 7.74
CA ILE A 383 12.83 -12.35 8.67
C ILE A 383 11.93 -13.40 8.01
N GLY A 384 12.10 -13.66 6.70
CA GLY A 384 11.39 -14.71 5.97
C GLY A 384 9.91 -14.42 5.71
N ILE A 385 9.51 -13.15 5.59
CA ILE A 385 8.12 -12.81 5.17
C ILE A 385 7.98 -13.02 3.68
N LYS A 386 7.11 -13.97 3.28
CA LYS A 386 6.71 -14.19 1.89
C LYS A 386 5.53 -13.31 1.52
N PRO A 387 5.41 -12.88 0.25
CA PRO A 387 4.33 -11.99 -0.21
C PRO A 387 2.92 -12.50 0.07
N ASP A 388 2.73 -13.81 0.03
CA ASP A 388 1.43 -14.48 0.21
C ASP A 388 1.20 -14.96 1.65
N GLU A 389 2.22 -14.90 2.51
CA GLU A 389 2.19 -15.32 3.90
C GLU A 389 2.51 -14.11 4.78
N LEU A 390 1.54 -13.64 5.58
CA LEU A 390 1.76 -12.54 6.55
C LEU A 390 2.53 -12.99 7.80
N ILE A 391 3.06 -14.21 7.81
CA ILE A 391 3.75 -14.83 8.95
C ILE A 391 5.24 -14.84 8.64
N ALA A 392 6.05 -14.30 9.55
CA ALA A 392 7.50 -14.36 9.48
C ALA A 392 7.99 -15.79 9.81
N GLU A 393 8.97 -16.28 9.05
CA GLU A 393 9.64 -17.55 9.29
C GLU A 393 10.48 -17.52 10.58
N TYR A 394 11.15 -16.38 10.81
CA TYR A 394 11.91 -16.12 12.03
C TYR A 394 11.07 -15.35 13.05
N ASN A 395 11.07 -15.82 14.29
CA ASN A 395 10.29 -15.30 15.41
C ASN A 395 10.94 -15.65 16.75
N GLU A 396 10.28 -15.40 17.87
CA GLU A 396 10.81 -15.68 19.22
C GLU A 396 11.16 -17.16 19.45
N GLU A 397 10.47 -18.09 18.77
CA GLU A 397 10.74 -19.55 18.88
C GLU A 397 11.85 -20.02 17.92
N ASN A 398 12.08 -19.30 16.84
CA ASN A 398 13.09 -19.57 15.82
C ASN A 398 13.82 -18.27 15.44
N PRO A 399 14.70 -17.73 16.31
CA PRO A 399 15.36 -16.45 16.05
C PRO A 399 16.50 -16.56 15.03
N ILE A 400 16.82 -15.43 14.41
CA ILE A 400 17.99 -15.27 13.56
C ILE A 400 19.23 -15.33 14.45
N GLU A 401 20.09 -16.32 14.20
CA GLU A 401 21.34 -16.53 14.94
C GLU A 401 22.49 -15.72 14.30
N LYS A 402 22.62 -14.46 14.68
CA LYS A 402 23.74 -13.58 14.33
C LYS A 402 24.24 -12.85 15.56
N ASP A 403 25.55 -12.63 15.63
CA ASP A 403 26.14 -11.84 16.71
C ASP A 403 25.76 -10.37 16.60
N TYR A 404 25.69 -9.85 15.35
CA TYR A 404 25.33 -8.47 15.06
C TYR A 404 24.29 -8.34 13.97
N ILE A 405 23.36 -7.40 14.16
CA ILE A 405 22.47 -6.92 13.12
C ILE A 405 22.63 -5.41 12.99
N ILE A 406 22.92 -4.96 11.77
CA ILE A 406 23.07 -3.55 11.43
C ILE A 406 21.95 -3.19 10.47
N VAL A 407 21.12 -2.23 10.86
CA VAL A 407 19.97 -1.75 10.05
C VAL A 407 20.24 -0.32 9.59
N ASP A 408 20.36 -0.10 8.29
CA ASP A 408 20.45 1.25 7.71
C ASP A 408 19.09 1.77 7.24
N GLU A 409 19.00 3.05 6.95
CA GLU A 409 17.78 3.79 6.56
C GLU A 409 16.63 3.61 7.56
N MET A 410 16.94 3.62 8.86
CA MET A 410 15.98 3.43 9.95
C MET A 410 14.83 4.43 9.97
N SER A 411 14.96 5.60 9.33
CA SER A 411 13.87 6.58 9.20
C SER A 411 12.64 6.00 8.48
N MET A 412 12.81 4.96 7.65
CA MET A 412 11.74 4.31 6.90
C MET A 412 11.07 3.14 7.65
N VAL A 413 11.59 2.74 8.81
CA VAL A 413 11.08 1.61 9.60
C VAL A 413 9.92 2.06 10.47
N ASP A 414 8.75 1.48 10.28
CA ASP A 414 7.55 1.72 11.09
C ASP A 414 7.50 0.81 12.34
N ILE A 415 6.50 1.04 13.19
CA ILE A 415 6.38 0.31 14.47
C ILE A 415 6.09 -1.19 14.26
N TYR A 416 5.37 -1.57 13.22
CA TYR A 416 5.08 -2.98 12.93
C TYR A 416 6.31 -3.72 12.42
N LEU A 417 7.05 -3.10 11.48
CA LEU A 417 8.28 -3.69 10.95
C LEU A 417 9.35 -3.81 12.03
N MET A 418 9.47 -2.79 12.90
CA MET A 418 10.38 -2.84 14.04
C MET A 418 9.99 -3.94 15.03
N LYS A 419 8.71 -4.09 15.36
CA LYS A 419 8.22 -5.19 16.19
C LYS A 419 8.59 -6.54 15.62
N THR A 420 8.32 -6.74 14.31
CA THR A 420 8.59 -8.04 13.67
C THR A 420 10.09 -8.35 13.63
N LEU A 421 10.93 -7.33 13.36
CA LEU A 421 12.38 -7.49 13.41
C LEU A 421 12.86 -7.88 14.81
N LEU A 422 12.41 -7.18 15.85
CA LEU A 422 12.82 -7.46 17.23
C LEU A 422 12.37 -8.86 17.69
N SER A 423 11.17 -9.30 17.30
CA SER A 423 10.70 -10.66 17.58
C SER A 423 11.48 -11.75 16.84
N ALA A 424 12.17 -11.41 15.74
CA ALA A 424 12.91 -12.35 14.91
C ALA A 424 14.39 -12.47 15.29
N ILE A 425 14.91 -11.60 16.16
CA ILE A 425 16.35 -11.60 16.55
C ILE A 425 16.55 -12.12 17.96
N SER A 426 17.69 -12.81 18.17
CA SER A 426 18.05 -13.31 19.50
C SER A 426 18.27 -12.17 20.51
N ALA A 427 17.96 -12.42 21.77
CA ALA A 427 18.27 -11.50 22.87
C ALA A 427 19.77 -11.15 22.93
N ASN A 428 20.64 -12.10 22.59
CA ASN A 428 22.11 -11.95 22.61
C ASN A 428 22.68 -11.27 21.36
N THR A 429 21.87 -10.91 20.37
CA THR A 429 22.30 -10.21 19.15
C THR A 429 22.48 -8.72 19.45
N ALA A 430 23.65 -8.17 19.16
CA ALA A 430 23.88 -6.72 19.21
C ALA A 430 23.19 -6.04 18.02
N LEU A 431 22.49 -4.94 18.29
CA LEU A 431 21.70 -4.22 17.29
C LEU A 431 22.22 -2.80 17.08
N ILE A 432 22.62 -2.50 15.86
CA ILE A 432 23.06 -1.16 15.46
C ILE A 432 22.05 -0.57 14.49
N LEU A 433 21.43 0.53 14.87
CA LEU A 433 20.41 1.24 14.10
C LEU A 433 21.02 2.50 13.49
N VAL A 434 21.06 2.56 12.14
CA VAL A 434 21.66 3.68 11.41
C VAL A 434 20.59 4.41 10.60
N GLY A 435 20.59 5.74 10.62
CA GLY A 435 19.60 6.49 9.83
C GLY A 435 19.77 8.00 9.94
N ASP A 436 18.87 8.70 9.29
CA ASP A 436 18.78 10.15 9.33
C ASP A 436 17.40 10.55 9.88
N SER A 437 17.39 11.05 11.12
CA SER A 437 16.16 11.42 11.83
C SER A 437 15.41 12.62 11.22
N ASP A 438 16.06 13.35 10.33
CA ASP A 438 15.53 14.57 9.71
C ASP A 438 14.88 14.32 8.35
N GLN A 439 15.09 13.12 7.78
CA GLN A 439 14.39 12.68 6.58
C GLN A 439 12.90 12.44 6.83
N LEU A 440 12.18 12.11 5.76
CA LEU A 440 10.78 11.70 5.87
C LEU A 440 10.66 10.48 6.79
N PRO A 441 9.68 10.49 7.71
CA PRO A 441 9.40 9.32 8.51
C PRO A 441 8.85 8.15 7.67
N SER A 442 8.71 6.99 8.28
CA SER A 442 8.09 5.81 7.68
C SER A 442 6.70 6.13 7.08
N VAL A 443 6.29 5.39 6.04
CA VAL A 443 4.92 5.49 5.51
C VAL A 443 3.93 4.95 6.53
N GLY A 444 4.26 3.83 7.18
CA GLY A 444 3.47 3.25 8.25
C GLY A 444 3.53 4.04 9.57
N PRO A 445 2.76 3.59 10.58
CA PRO A 445 2.63 4.29 11.86
C PRO A 445 3.89 4.21 12.72
N GLY A 446 4.08 5.25 13.53
CA GLY A 446 5.21 5.39 14.43
C GLY A 446 6.31 6.29 13.89
N ASN A 447 7.25 6.65 14.75
CA ASN A 447 8.43 7.45 14.44
C ASN A 447 9.65 6.86 15.13
N VAL A 448 9.85 5.55 14.90
CA VAL A 448 10.72 4.68 15.69
C VAL A 448 12.12 5.27 15.94
N LEU A 449 12.81 5.68 14.86
CA LEU A 449 14.17 6.23 15.01
C LEU A 449 14.18 7.50 15.86
N LYS A 450 13.22 8.41 15.66
CA LYS A 450 13.17 9.67 16.37
C LYS A 450 12.81 9.46 17.85
N ASP A 451 11.82 8.60 18.11
CA ASP A 451 11.40 8.28 19.46
C ASP A 451 12.54 7.62 20.27
N ILE A 452 13.32 6.72 19.65
CA ILE A 452 14.50 6.11 20.29
C ILE A 452 15.56 7.18 20.63
N ILE A 453 15.81 8.11 19.71
CA ILE A 453 16.80 9.18 19.90
C ILE A 453 16.42 10.15 21.05
N GLU A 454 15.14 10.22 21.42
CA GLU A 454 14.62 11.03 22.53
C GLU A 454 14.75 10.34 23.90
N THR A 455 15.21 9.06 23.93
CA THR A 455 15.48 8.30 25.15
C THR A 455 16.96 8.35 25.54
N ASP A 456 17.32 7.63 26.60
CA ASP A 456 18.69 7.46 27.08
C ASP A 456 19.45 6.29 26.37
N ILE A 457 18.86 5.67 25.35
CA ILE A 457 19.56 4.71 24.48
C ILE A 457 20.78 5.37 23.85
N LYS A 458 21.92 4.67 23.90
CA LYS A 458 23.18 5.20 23.38
C LYS A 458 23.05 5.64 21.94
N THR A 459 23.15 6.95 21.71
CA THR A 459 22.97 7.57 20.41
C THR A 459 24.17 8.44 20.05
N ILE A 460 24.80 8.15 18.89
CA ILE A 460 25.87 8.97 18.35
C ILE A 460 25.32 9.82 17.20
N ARG A 461 25.43 11.14 17.36
CA ARG A 461 24.97 12.11 16.36
C ARG A 461 26.16 12.62 15.56
N LEU A 462 26.21 12.30 14.26
CA LEU A 462 27.25 12.74 13.32
C LEU A 462 26.89 14.13 12.81
N LYS A 463 27.62 15.14 13.24
CA LYS A 463 27.42 16.55 12.84
C LYS A 463 28.47 17.02 11.85
N LYS A 464 29.67 16.44 11.87
CA LYS A 464 30.81 16.87 11.06
C LYS A 464 30.61 16.45 9.60
N ILE A 465 30.59 17.44 8.72
CA ILE A 465 30.53 17.25 7.27
C ILE A 465 31.95 17.11 6.76
N PHE A 466 32.21 16.11 5.93
CA PHE A 466 33.54 15.92 5.39
C PHE A 466 33.93 17.02 4.39
N ARG A 467 35.24 17.29 4.27
CA ARG A 467 35.82 18.43 3.53
C ARG A 467 35.30 18.55 2.08
N GLN A 468 35.12 17.46 1.37
CA GLN A 468 34.53 17.47 0.03
C GLN A 468 33.03 17.81 0.02
N ALA A 469 32.28 17.41 1.04
CA ALA A 469 30.88 17.75 1.19
C ALA A 469 30.68 19.15 1.80
N GLY A 470 31.63 19.69 2.57
CA GLY A 470 31.57 21.02 3.18
C GLY A 470 31.66 22.21 2.21
N GLU A 471 32.10 21.97 0.96
CA GLU A 471 32.07 22.96 -0.12
C GLU A 471 30.84 22.88 -1.01
N SER A 472 30.01 21.83 -0.86
CA SER A 472 28.79 21.59 -1.61
C SER A 472 27.63 22.39 -1.03
N ASN A 473 27.02 23.23 -1.87
CA ASN A 473 25.79 23.93 -1.47
C ASN A 473 24.59 22.97 -1.31
N ILE A 474 24.61 21.76 -1.87
CA ILE A 474 23.61 20.73 -1.60
C ILE A 474 23.59 20.40 -0.12
N VAL A 475 24.75 20.10 0.46
CA VAL A 475 24.89 19.73 1.87
C VAL A 475 24.61 20.92 2.80
N ILE A 476 25.21 22.09 2.48
CA ILE A 476 24.97 23.32 3.23
C ILE A 476 23.48 23.67 3.25
N ASN A 477 22.81 23.62 2.11
CA ASN A 477 21.40 23.93 1.99
C ASN A 477 20.50 22.86 2.65
N ALA A 478 20.88 21.58 2.62
CA ALA A 478 20.18 20.55 3.36
C ALA A 478 20.15 20.90 4.86
N HIS A 479 21.29 21.27 5.46
CA HIS A 479 21.34 21.69 6.86
C HIS A 479 20.56 22.98 7.13
N ARG A 480 20.67 23.99 6.25
CA ARG A 480 19.89 25.23 6.37
C ARG A 480 18.37 24.94 6.35
N ILE A 481 17.91 24.14 5.38
CA ILE A 481 16.53 23.74 5.26
C ILE A 481 16.07 23.05 6.54
N ASN A 482 16.87 22.09 7.04
CA ASN A 482 16.53 21.36 8.27
C ASN A 482 16.40 22.28 9.49
N ASN A 483 17.26 23.29 9.59
CA ASN A 483 17.22 24.31 10.64
C ASN A 483 16.11 25.36 10.44
N GLY A 484 15.32 25.30 9.37
CA GLY A 484 14.29 26.29 9.04
C GLY A 484 14.85 27.55 8.42
N GLU A 485 16.05 27.48 7.87
CA GLU A 485 16.70 28.59 7.18
C GLU A 485 16.50 28.49 5.66
N TYR A 486 16.34 29.64 4.99
CA TYR A 486 16.19 29.70 3.55
C TYR A 486 17.50 29.28 2.84
N PRO A 487 17.43 28.42 1.81
CA PRO A 487 18.62 27.93 1.13
C PRO A 487 19.34 29.04 0.34
N ILE A 488 20.67 28.90 0.16
CA ILE A 488 21.48 29.74 -0.70
C ILE A 488 21.24 29.31 -2.15
N LEU A 489 20.80 30.23 -3.00
CA LEU A 489 20.42 29.97 -4.37
C LEU A 489 21.39 30.61 -5.37
N ASN A 490 21.66 29.93 -6.47
CA ASN A 490 22.36 30.46 -7.66
C ASN A 490 23.76 31.02 -7.40
N GLU A 491 24.53 30.40 -6.49
CA GLU A 491 25.94 30.78 -6.29
C GLU A 491 26.80 30.22 -7.46
N SER A 492 27.61 31.06 -8.05
CA SER A 492 28.47 30.69 -9.19
C SER A 492 29.49 29.62 -8.82
N GLY A 493 29.66 28.61 -9.69
CA GLY A 493 30.58 27.50 -9.47
C GLY A 493 30.16 26.49 -8.42
N LYS A 494 28.91 26.54 -7.95
CA LYS A 494 28.33 25.60 -6.98
C LYS A 494 27.34 24.63 -7.65
N ASP A 495 26.64 23.85 -6.84
CA ASP A 495 25.87 22.68 -7.22
C ASP A 495 24.37 22.78 -6.84
N PHE A 496 23.89 24.01 -6.51
CA PHE A 496 22.50 24.24 -6.09
C PHE A 496 21.90 25.46 -6.77
N PHE A 497 20.90 25.25 -7.63
CA PHE A 497 20.33 26.32 -8.46
C PHE A 497 18.82 26.40 -8.33
N PHE A 498 18.28 27.58 -8.59
CA PHE A 498 16.87 27.85 -8.71
C PHE A 498 16.59 28.53 -10.06
N ILE A 499 15.54 28.05 -10.74
CA ILE A 499 15.04 28.63 -11.99
C ILE A 499 13.59 29.00 -11.77
N GLU A 500 13.26 30.27 -11.95
CA GLU A 500 11.90 30.75 -11.79
C GLU A 500 11.03 30.29 -12.96
N ALA A 501 9.88 29.71 -12.64
CA ALA A 501 8.87 29.28 -13.60
C ALA A 501 7.47 29.44 -12.99
N ASN A 502 6.51 29.77 -13.86
CA ASN A 502 5.11 29.85 -13.52
C ASN A 502 4.32 28.71 -14.19
N SER A 503 2.99 28.71 -14.03
CA SER A 503 2.11 27.70 -14.62
C SER A 503 2.24 27.59 -16.15
N ASP A 504 2.51 28.68 -16.83
CA ASP A 504 2.45 28.76 -18.29
C ASP A 504 3.74 28.25 -18.95
N ASN A 505 4.90 28.45 -18.30
CA ASN A 505 6.21 28.11 -18.86
C ASN A 505 6.92 26.96 -18.14
N PHE A 506 6.33 26.38 -17.10
CA PHE A 506 6.98 25.35 -16.28
C PHE A 506 7.39 24.12 -17.11
N ASN A 507 6.48 23.57 -17.92
CA ASN A 507 6.79 22.37 -18.71
C ASN A 507 7.88 22.64 -19.74
N ASP A 508 7.83 23.77 -20.44
CA ASP A 508 8.84 24.15 -21.44
C ASP A 508 10.20 24.37 -20.78
N THR A 509 10.23 25.00 -19.59
CA THR A 509 11.44 25.21 -18.81
C THR A 509 12.03 23.88 -18.38
N LEU A 510 11.19 22.95 -17.90
CA LEU A 510 11.63 21.64 -17.44
C LEU A 510 12.18 20.79 -18.61
N ILE A 511 11.49 20.79 -19.74
CA ILE A 511 11.90 20.08 -20.95
C ILE A 511 13.23 20.66 -21.48
N ASP A 512 13.38 21.98 -21.55
CA ASP A 512 14.61 22.62 -21.99
C ASP A 512 15.79 22.30 -21.07
N LEU A 513 15.56 22.32 -19.75
CA LEU A 513 16.56 21.91 -18.78
C LEU A 513 17.07 20.49 -19.03
N VAL A 514 16.15 19.54 -19.14
CA VAL A 514 16.51 18.11 -19.27
C VAL A 514 17.08 17.79 -20.64
N ASN A 515 16.53 18.36 -21.72
CA ASN A 515 16.93 18.02 -23.08
C ASN A 515 18.17 18.75 -23.55
N ASN A 516 18.37 20.02 -23.13
CA ASN A 516 19.37 20.91 -23.71
C ASN A 516 20.36 21.41 -22.66
N ARG A 517 19.91 22.13 -21.63
CA ARG A 517 20.79 22.90 -20.76
C ARG A 517 21.69 22.04 -19.90
N LEU A 518 21.12 21.08 -19.15
CA LEU A 518 21.91 20.24 -18.23
C LEU A 518 22.89 19.33 -18.98
N PRO A 519 22.52 18.61 -20.04
CA PRO A 519 23.46 17.83 -20.83
C PRO A 519 24.61 18.69 -21.42
N LYS A 520 24.28 19.87 -21.96
CA LYS A 520 25.29 20.76 -22.59
C LYS A 520 26.29 21.33 -21.58
N PHE A 521 25.82 21.72 -20.38
CA PHE A 521 26.69 22.41 -19.40
C PHE A 521 27.47 21.43 -18.52
N TYR A 522 26.89 20.28 -18.19
CA TYR A 522 27.48 19.33 -17.24
C TYR A 522 27.93 18.01 -17.88
N GLY A 523 27.67 17.80 -19.19
CA GLY A 523 28.04 16.55 -19.87
C GLY A 523 27.33 15.31 -19.36
N ILE A 524 26.15 15.47 -18.78
CA ILE A 524 25.35 14.37 -18.16
C ILE A 524 24.33 13.82 -19.16
N ASP A 525 23.99 12.52 -19.01
CA ASP A 525 22.97 11.89 -19.80
C ASP A 525 21.58 12.32 -19.32
N LYS A 526 20.75 12.80 -20.25
CA LYS A 526 19.42 13.34 -19.94
C LYS A 526 18.42 12.34 -19.36
N VAL A 527 18.63 11.05 -19.59
CA VAL A 527 17.72 9.97 -19.13
C VAL A 527 18.32 9.24 -17.93
N LYS A 528 19.62 8.92 -17.98
CA LYS A 528 20.28 8.13 -16.94
C LYS A 528 20.60 8.96 -15.70
N ASP A 529 21.20 10.14 -15.87
CA ASP A 529 21.79 10.89 -14.75
C ASP A 529 20.82 11.87 -14.10
N ILE A 530 19.73 12.25 -14.79
CA ILE A 530 18.75 13.22 -14.29
C ILE A 530 17.55 12.50 -13.70
N GLN A 531 17.13 12.92 -12.50
CA GLN A 531 15.90 12.47 -11.87
C GLN A 531 15.05 13.66 -11.43
N ILE A 532 13.79 13.68 -11.86
CA ILE A 532 12.82 14.67 -11.38
C ILE A 532 12.12 14.11 -10.15
N LEU A 533 12.13 14.85 -9.03
CA LEU A 533 11.55 14.45 -7.75
C LEU A 533 10.35 15.33 -7.40
N CYS A 534 9.15 14.79 -7.50
CA CYS A 534 7.89 15.51 -7.31
C CYS A 534 7.33 15.34 -5.89
N PRO A 535 6.73 16.38 -5.30
CA PRO A 535 6.01 16.25 -4.03
C PRO A 535 4.79 15.31 -4.10
N SER A 536 4.15 15.20 -5.29
CA SER A 536 2.90 14.45 -5.48
C SER A 536 2.93 13.55 -6.72
N LYS A 537 2.00 12.57 -6.80
CA LYS A 537 1.85 11.70 -7.98
C LYS A 537 0.81 12.23 -8.97
N LYS A 538 -0.43 12.50 -8.52
CA LYS A 538 -1.62 12.68 -9.36
C LYS A 538 -2.03 14.14 -9.62
N THR A 539 -1.23 15.13 -9.21
CA THR A 539 -1.54 16.54 -9.50
C THR A 539 -1.03 16.93 -10.88
N PHE A 540 -1.43 18.09 -11.38
CA PHE A 540 -0.94 18.64 -12.64
C PHE A 540 0.59 18.77 -12.69
N TRP A 541 1.21 19.09 -11.52
CA TRP A 541 2.67 19.15 -11.32
C TRP A 541 3.24 17.87 -10.70
N GLY A 542 2.46 16.77 -10.76
CA GLY A 542 2.83 15.49 -10.19
C GLY A 542 3.66 14.63 -11.14
N SER A 543 4.26 13.58 -10.59
CA SER A 543 5.15 12.70 -11.36
C SER A 543 4.46 12.05 -12.56
N GLN A 544 3.17 11.76 -12.50
CA GLN A 544 2.43 11.15 -13.61
C GLN A 544 2.35 12.10 -14.82
N SER A 545 1.89 13.32 -14.64
CA SER A 545 1.79 14.32 -15.72
C SER A 545 3.16 14.68 -16.29
N ILE A 546 4.17 14.83 -15.41
CA ILE A 546 5.53 15.13 -15.84
C ILE A 546 6.13 13.96 -16.64
N ASN A 547 5.89 12.70 -16.26
CA ASN A 547 6.33 11.53 -17.01
C ASN A 547 5.78 11.52 -18.44
N GLU A 548 4.48 11.79 -18.62
CA GLU A 548 3.85 11.85 -19.93
C GLU A 548 4.46 12.95 -20.82
N ASN A 549 4.71 14.13 -20.24
CA ASN A 549 5.32 15.27 -20.95
C ASN A 549 6.78 14.99 -21.31
N MET A 550 7.55 14.42 -20.38
CA MET A 550 8.95 14.05 -20.60
C MET A 550 9.09 12.95 -21.65
N GLN A 551 8.27 11.88 -21.59
CA GLN A 551 8.30 10.84 -22.62
C GLN A 551 8.05 11.41 -24.00
N LYS A 552 7.04 12.28 -24.17
CA LYS A 552 6.74 12.92 -25.46
C LYS A 552 7.90 13.79 -25.97
N ALA A 553 8.54 14.52 -25.07
CA ALA A 553 9.59 15.47 -25.42
C ALA A 553 10.98 14.83 -25.64
N ILE A 554 11.31 13.79 -24.86
CA ILE A 554 12.65 13.19 -24.82
C ILE A 554 12.74 11.94 -25.69
N ASN A 555 11.68 11.12 -25.69
CA ASN A 555 11.67 9.82 -26.36
C ASN A 555 10.83 9.86 -27.64
N LEU A 556 11.52 9.95 -28.77
CA LEU A 556 10.90 10.00 -30.10
C LEU A 556 10.78 8.62 -30.78
N SER A 557 11.00 7.53 -30.04
CA SER A 557 10.92 6.19 -30.60
C SER A 557 9.49 5.85 -31.06
N ASP A 558 9.38 5.26 -32.27
CA ASP A 558 8.13 4.74 -32.81
C ASP A 558 7.81 3.32 -32.31
N GLN A 559 8.81 2.62 -31.74
CA GLN A 559 8.61 1.33 -31.10
C GLN A 559 7.94 1.53 -29.76
N LYS A 560 6.67 1.14 -29.68
CA LYS A 560 5.84 1.31 -28.48
C LYS A 560 4.95 0.12 -28.25
N LEU A 561 4.62 -0.12 -26.99
CA LEU A 561 3.64 -1.08 -26.51
C LEU A 561 2.64 -0.35 -25.61
N GLU A 562 1.35 -0.56 -25.84
CA GLU A 562 0.29 -0.02 -24.99
C GLU A 562 -0.33 -1.12 -24.14
N VAL A 563 -0.27 -0.97 -22.82
CA VAL A 563 -0.86 -1.90 -21.88
C VAL A 563 -1.64 -1.10 -20.82
N ASN A 564 -2.90 -1.44 -20.59
CA ASN A 564 -3.74 -0.79 -19.56
C ASN A 564 -3.79 0.75 -19.68
N LYS A 565 -3.87 1.30 -20.90
CA LYS A 565 -3.85 2.75 -21.20
C LYS A 565 -2.52 3.44 -20.92
N GLN A 566 -1.48 2.72 -20.57
CA GLN A 566 -0.13 3.25 -20.45
C GLN A 566 0.70 2.86 -21.66
N ILE A 567 1.46 3.82 -22.19
CA ILE A 567 2.32 3.63 -23.36
C ILE A 567 3.76 3.54 -22.90
N PHE A 568 4.44 2.45 -23.22
CA PHE A 568 5.87 2.28 -23.06
C PHE A 568 6.54 2.34 -24.42
N LYS A 569 7.65 3.05 -24.51
CA LYS A 569 8.47 3.16 -25.71
C LYS A 569 9.86 2.56 -25.50
N MET A 570 10.49 2.12 -26.57
CA MET A 570 11.89 1.73 -26.55
C MET A 570 12.76 2.85 -25.94
N ASN A 571 13.66 2.51 -25.03
CA ASN A 571 14.51 3.42 -24.24
C ASN A 571 13.78 4.28 -23.19
N ASP A 572 12.52 3.98 -22.86
CA ASP A 572 11.88 4.64 -21.73
C ASP A 572 12.58 4.30 -20.42
N LYS A 573 12.71 5.30 -19.55
CA LYS A 573 13.09 5.11 -18.17
C LYS A 573 11.88 4.63 -17.37
N VAL A 574 11.97 3.45 -16.76
CA VAL A 574 10.89 2.80 -16.04
C VAL A 574 11.31 2.41 -14.64
N MET A 575 10.32 2.23 -13.75
CA MET A 575 10.51 1.79 -12.37
C MET A 575 9.55 0.66 -12.05
N GLN A 576 10.06 -0.37 -11.39
CA GLN A 576 9.24 -1.39 -10.74
C GLN A 576 8.46 -0.76 -9.58
N ILE A 577 7.15 -0.99 -9.49
CA ILE A 577 6.31 -0.36 -8.47
C ILE A 577 5.80 -1.31 -7.39
N ARG A 578 6.14 -2.60 -7.50
CA ARG A 578 5.87 -3.66 -6.52
C ARG A 578 7.00 -4.66 -6.52
N ASN A 579 7.25 -5.32 -5.40
CA ASN A 579 8.17 -6.45 -5.41
C ASN A 579 7.57 -7.59 -6.23
N ASN A 580 8.39 -8.21 -7.10
CA ASN A 580 8.01 -9.39 -7.87
C ASN A 580 9.15 -10.41 -7.82
N TYR A 581 8.99 -11.43 -7.00
CA TYR A 581 9.98 -12.49 -6.78
C TYR A 581 9.95 -13.56 -7.88
N ASN A 582 8.95 -13.52 -8.76
CA ASN A 582 8.87 -14.43 -9.92
C ASN A 582 9.69 -13.93 -11.13
N LEU A 583 10.07 -12.65 -11.11
CA LEU A 583 10.88 -12.02 -12.15
C LEU A 583 12.35 -12.03 -11.71
N ILE A 584 13.05 -13.09 -12.04
CA ILE A 584 14.48 -13.25 -11.71
C ILE A 584 15.32 -12.53 -12.77
N PRO A 585 16.13 -11.51 -12.39
CA PRO A 585 17.01 -10.84 -13.33
C PRO A 585 18.09 -11.77 -13.89
N GLU A 586 18.23 -11.77 -15.21
CA GLU A 586 19.33 -12.44 -15.89
C GLU A 586 20.58 -11.56 -15.89
N ASN A 587 21.76 -12.17 -15.92
CA ASN A 587 23.06 -11.48 -15.93
C ASN A 587 23.29 -10.50 -14.74
N SER A 588 22.69 -10.78 -13.60
CA SER A 588 22.92 -10.00 -12.39
C SER A 588 24.29 -10.31 -11.78
N ILE A 589 24.99 -9.25 -11.35
CA ILE A 589 26.27 -9.36 -10.62
C ILE A 589 25.98 -9.87 -9.19
N TYR A 590 24.79 -9.68 -8.70
CA TYR A 590 24.36 -10.05 -7.35
C TYR A 590 23.35 -11.21 -7.42
N ASP A 591 23.36 -12.06 -6.43
CA ASP A 591 22.35 -13.11 -6.28
C ASP A 591 21.02 -12.48 -5.83
N THR A 592 20.19 -12.11 -6.83
CA THR A 592 18.90 -11.45 -6.61
C THR A 592 17.75 -12.41 -6.89
N GLU A 593 16.84 -12.54 -5.93
CA GLU A 593 15.66 -13.42 -6.03
C GLU A 593 14.44 -12.72 -6.62
N GLY A 594 14.61 -11.66 -7.41
CA GLY A 594 13.49 -10.94 -8.02
C GLY A 594 13.79 -9.48 -8.32
N VAL A 595 12.75 -8.75 -8.74
CA VAL A 595 12.79 -7.30 -8.96
C VAL A 595 12.04 -6.59 -7.84
N TYR A 596 12.60 -5.52 -7.32
CA TYR A 596 12.08 -4.86 -6.13
C TYR A 596 11.42 -3.52 -6.45
N ASN A 597 10.46 -3.14 -5.62
CA ASN A 597 9.84 -1.82 -5.70
C ASN A 597 10.91 -0.71 -5.58
N GLY A 598 10.94 0.15 -6.59
CA GLY A 598 11.92 1.23 -6.72
C GLY A 598 13.06 0.93 -7.69
N ASP A 599 13.23 -0.31 -8.17
CA ASP A 599 14.26 -0.62 -9.17
C ASP A 599 13.98 0.13 -10.46
N ILE A 600 14.97 0.87 -10.93
CA ILE A 600 14.90 1.69 -12.15
C ILE A 600 15.72 1.02 -13.25
N GLY A 601 15.10 0.95 -14.43
CA GLY A 601 15.75 0.43 -15.64
C GLY A 601 15.28 1.17 -16.89
N PHE A 602 15.66 0.62 -18.03
CA PHE A 602 15.36 1.16 -19.34
C PHE A 602 14.79 0.08 -20.24
N VAL A 603 13.73 0.39 -20.99
CA VAL A 603 13.14 -0.53 -21.95
C VAL A 603 14.15 -0.81 -23.06
N SER A 604 14.68 -2.03 -23.11
CA SER A 604 15.72 -2.47 -24.05
C SER A 604 15.16 -3.19 -25.27
N GLU A 605 13.97 -3.82 -25.16
CA GLU A 605 13.29 -4.50 -26.25
C GLU A 605 11.78 -4.41 -26.10
N ILE A 606 11.06 -4.32 -27.20
CA ILE A 606 9.60 -4.39 -27.28
C ILE A 606 9.18 -5.40 -28.34
N ASN A 607 8.43 -6.41 -27.93
CA ASN A 607 7.80 -7.37 -28.82
C ASN A 607 6.27 -7.18 -28.81
N ARG A 608 5.73 -6.62 -29.90
CA ARG A 608 4.29 -6.33 -30.03
C ARG A 608 3.44 -7.57 -30.25
N GLU A 609 4.00 -8.61 -30.89
CA GLU A 609 3.24 -9.84 -31.17
C GLU A 609 2.94 -10.61 -29.91
N ASN A 610 3.90 -10.68 -28.99
CA ASN A 610 3.78 -11.38 -27.73
C ASN A 610 3.37 -10.45 -26.57
N GLU A 611 3.13 -9.16 -26.85
CA GLU A 611 2.79 -8.14 -25.85
C GLU A 611 3.75 -8.16 -24.63
N ASN A 612 5.05 -8.27 -24.86
CA ASN A 612 6.09 -8.28 -23.82
C ASN A 612 7.14 -7.19 -24.09
N LEU A 613 7.88 -6.84 -23.04
CA LEU A 613 9.02 -5.94 -23.11
C LEU A 613 10.16 -6.43 -22.20
N GLU A 614 11.39 -6.02 -22.53
CA GLU A 614 12.56 -6.27 -21.70
C GLU A 614 13.05 -4.96 -21.09
N VAL A 615 13.43 -5.02 -19.81
CA VAL A 615 14.02 -3.91 -19.08
C VAL A 615 15.43 -4.27 -18.66
N ILE A 616 16.39 -3.40 -18.97
CA ILE A 616 17.77 -3.48 -18.49
C ILE A 616 17.94 -2.50 -17.32
N PHE A 617 18.49 -2.98 -16.20
CA PHE A 617 18.74 -2.19 -15.01
C PHE A 617 20.13 -1.53 -15.01
N TYR A 618 20.39 -0.62 -14.07
CA TYR A 618 21.67 0.10 -13.97
C TYR A 618 22.89 -0.82 -13.78
N ASP A 619 22.74 -1.98 -13.16
CA ASP A 619 23.79 -2.98 -12.96
C ASP A 619 24.04 -3.88 -14.17
N GLY A 620 23.31 -3.66 -15.26
CA GLY A 620 23.39 -4.46 -16.49
C GLY A 620 22.57 -5.75 -16.46
N SER A 621 21.90 -6.06 -15.37
CA SER A 621 20.92 -7.15 -15.34
C SER A 621 19.69 -6.79 -16.15
N TYR A 622 18.99 -7.80 -16.69
CA TYR A 622 17.78 -7.57 -17.48
C TYR A 622 16.67 -8.54 -17.13
N VAL A 623 15.43 -8.12 -17.36
CA VAL A 623 14.22 -8.91 -17.10
C VAL A 623 13.23 -8.78 -18.26
N LYS A 624 12.62 -9.90 -18.64
CA LYS A 624 11.52 -9.93 -19.60
C LYS A 624 10.17 -9.90 -18.87
N TYR A 625 9.42 -8.83 -19.12
CA TYR A 625 8.08 -8.63 -18.59
C TYR A 625 7.04 -9.13 -19.57
N LYS A 626 6.22 -10.07 -19.12
CA LYS A 626 5.01 -10.48 -19.85
C LYS A 626 3.92 -9.43 -19.66
N LYS A 627 2.87 -9.47 -20.48
CA LYS A 627 1.72 -8.55 -20.40
C LYS A 627 1.15 -8.38 -18.98
N GLU A 628 1.04 -9.48 -18.24
CA GLU A 628 0.54 -9.53 -16.87
C GLU A 628 1.47 -8.84 -15.87
N ASP A 629 2.78 -8.82 -16.13
CA ASP A 629 3.80 -8.23 -15.25
C ASP A 629 4.01 -6.73 -15.52
N ILE A 630 3.72 -6.26 -16.75
CA ILE A 630 3.89 -4.86 -17.16
C ILE A 630 3.07 -3.89 -16.30
N LYS A 631 1.96 -4.35 -15.70
CA LYS A 631 1.18 -3.56 -14.73
C LYS A 631 1.99 -3.10 -13.51
N ASP A 632 3.10 -3.78 -13.22
CA ASP A 632 4.01 -3.47 -12.11
C ASP A 632 5.14 -2.52 -12.52
N LEU A 633 5.13 -2.02 -13.77
CA LEU A 633 6.03 -0.96 -14.26
C LEU A 633 5.30 0.39 -14.34
N ASP A 634 6.05 1.46 -14.04
CA ASP A 634 5.62 2.85 -14.24
C ASP A 634 6.74 3.63 -14.94
N LEU A 635 6.42 4.68 -15.70
CA LEU A 635 7.43 5.59 -16.21
C LEU A 635 8.15 6.29 -15.05
N SER A 636 9.45 6.52 -15.18
CA SER A 636 10.26 7.05 -14.08
C SER A 636 11.21 8.20 -14.44
N TYR A 637 10.92 8.98 -15.48
CA TYR A 637 11.57 10.28 -15.69
C TYR A 637 11.36 11.20 -14.48
N ALA A 638 10.17 11.12 -13.89
CA ALA A 638 9.79 11.76 -12.65
C ALA A 638 9.20 10.73 -11.67
N ILE A 639 9.63 10.79 -10.42
CA ILE A 639 9.10 9.98 -9.32
C ILE A 639 8.72 10.87 -8.14
N THR A 640 7.94 10.36 -7.18
CA THR A 640 7.70 11.12 -5.96
C THR A 640 8.91 11.10 -5.03
N ILE A 641 9.10 12.16 -4.23
CA ILE A 641 10.16 12.22 -3.22
C ILE A 641 10.11 11.02 -2.28
N HIS A 642 8.91 10.55 -1.90
CA HIS A 642 8.74 9.32 -1.09
C HIS A 642 9.35 8.09 -1.77
N LYS A 643 9.15 7.93 -3.08
CA LYS A 643 9.72 6.81 -3.84
C LYS A 643 11.22 6.92 -4.07
N SER A 644 11.82 8.07 -3.83
CA SER A 644 13.26 8.26 -3.93
C SER A 644 14.03 7.93 -2.66
N GLN A 645 13.34 7.61 -1.55
CA GLN A 645 13.99 7.20 -0.32
C GLN A 645 14.87 5.97 -0.54
N GLY A 646 16.01 5.88 0.11
CA GLY A 646 17.03 4.84 -0.13
C GLY A 646 17.78 4.96 -1.45
N SER A 647 17.50 6.00 -2.27
CA SER A 647 18.11 6.23 -3.59
C SER A 647 18.93 7.50 -3.62
N GLU A 648 19.91 7.56 -4.52
CA GLU A 648 20.66 8.78 -4.82
C GLU A 648 20.83 8.93 -6.34
N PHE A 649 20.87 10.17 -6.82
CA PHE A 649 20.94 10.52 -8.22
C PHE A 649 22.02 11.59 -8.44
N ASP A 650 22.68 11.55 -9.59
CA ASP A 650 23.73 12.54 -9.91
C ASP A 650 23.14 13.94 -10.01
N CYS A 651 22.03 14.11 -10.71
CA CYS A 651 21.32 15.37 -10.85
C CYS A 651 19.85 15.22 -10.45
N VAL A 652 19.38 16.06 -9.54
CA VAL A 652 18.00 16.10 -9.06
C VAL A 652 17.35 17.42 -9.47
N ILE A 653 16.17 17.33 -10.08
CA ILE A 653 15.30 18.48 -10.34
C ILE A 653 14.07 18.38 -9.43
N ILE A 654 13.76 19.45 -8.69
CA ILE A 654 12.61 19.48 -7.79
C ILE A 654 11.62 20.57 -8.25
N PRO A 655 10.40 20.19 -8.70
CA PRO A 655 9.33 21.14 -8.98
C PRO A 655 8.88 21.90 -7.72
N MET A 656 9.01 23.21 -7.73
CA MET A 656 8.57 24.11 -6.67
C MET A 656 7.26 24.78 -7.06
N MET A 657 6.19 23.96 -7.20
CA MET A 657 4.88 24.37 -7.64
C MET A 657 3.83 24.13 -6.55
N GLN A 658 2.70 24.84 -6.61
CA GLN A 658 1.65 24.72 -5.62
C GLN A 658 0.98 23.33 -5.70
N VAL A 659 1.07 22.58 -4.63
CA VAL A 659 0.39 21.30 -4.40
C VAL A 659 -0.39 21.35 -3.08
N ALA A 660 -1.00 20.26 -2.67
CA ALA A 660 -1.71 20.18 -1.39
C ALA A 660 -0.80 20.64 -0.22
N PRO A 661 -1.26 21.51 0.68
CA PRO A 661 -0.44 22.09 1.75
C PRO A 661 0.27 21.05 2.63
N MET A 662 -0.36 19.90 2.86
CA MET A 662 0.22 18.79 3.63
C MET A 662 1.48 18.19 3.01
N LEU A 663 1.70 18.37 1.70
CA LEU A 663 2.91 17.93 0.99
C LEU A 663 4.02 19.00 0.94
N LEU A 664 3.72 20.24 1.33
CA LEU A 664 4.69 21.32 1.34
C LEU A 664 5.36 21.42 2.71
N THR A 665 6.14 20.38 3.06
CA THR A 665 6.79 20.27 4.37
C THR A 665 8.31 20.33 4.27
N ARG A 666 8.94 20.76 5.37
CA ARG A 666 10.39 20.87 5.50
C ARG A 666 11.09 19.53 5.25
N ASN A 667 10.62 18.47 5.89
CA ASN A 667 11.21 17.13 5.77
C ASN A 667 11.12 16.59 4.34
N LEU A 668 10.00 16.86 3.62
CA LEU A 668 9.88 16.48 2.22
C LEU A 668 10.93 17.18 1.35
N PHE A 669 11.09 18.49 1.54
CA PHE A 669 12.08 19.27 0.82
C PHE A 669 13.51 18.81 1.15
N TYR A 670 13.83 18.67 2.43
CA TYR A 670 15.10 18.13 2.89
C TYR A 670 15.42 16.76 2.27
N THR A 671 14.45 15.83 2.32
CA THR A 671 14.62 14.49 1.72
C THR A 671 14.88 14.58 0.22
N GLY A 672 14.16 15.43 -0.52
CA GLY A 672 14.37 15.62 -1.95
C GLY A 672 15.76 16.15 -2.28
N VAL A 673 16.23 17.16 -1.55
CA VAL A 673 17.58 17.76 -1.73
C VAL A 673 18.67 16.74 -1.43
N THR A 674 18.51 15.95 -0.36
CA THR A 674 19.51 14.94 0.05
C THR A 674 19.62 13.74 -0.87
N ARG A 675 18.78 13.63 -1.90
CA ARG A 675 18.89 12.59 -2.94
C ARG A 675 19.91 12.93 -4.02
N ALA A 676 20.41 14.16 -4.08
CA ALA A 676 21.34 14.59 -5.09
C ALA A 676 22.80 14.35 -4.68
N LYS A 677 23.61 13.82 -5.62
CA LYS A 677 25.06 13.64 -5.46
C LYS A 677 25.85 14.83 -5.96
N LYS A 678 25.50 15.40 -7.13
CA LYS A 678 26.31 16.39 -7.84
C LYS A 678 25.59 17.69 -8.12
N LEU A 679 24.27 17.66 -8.30
CA LEU A 679 23.53 18.84 -8.74
C LEU A 679 22.08 18.84 -8.26
N VAL A 680 21.61 19.95 -7.72
CA VAL A 680 20.20 20.23 -7.45
C VAL A 680 19.74 21.43 -8.27
N VAL A 681 18.60 21.28 -8.95
CA VAL A 681 17.91 22.38 -9.64
C VAL A 681 16.47 22.46 -9.16
N LEU A 682 16.12 23.55 -8.51
CA LEU A 682 14.76 23.88 -8.14
C LEU A 682 14.08 24.63 -9.28
N VAL A 683 12.88 24.24 -9.68
CA VAL A 683 12.14 24.89 -10.79
C VAL A 683 10.75 25.29 -10.34
N GLY A 684 10.42 26.57 -10.38
CA GLY A 684 9.07 27.05 -10.04
C GLY A 684 9.05 28.38 -9.28
N ASP A 685 8.29 28.43 -8.18
CA ASP A 685 8.02 29.65 -7.42
C ASP A 685 8.81 29.68 -6.10
N LYS A 686 9.59 30.76 -5.88
CA LYS A 686 10.33 30.97 -4.63
C LYS A 686 9.46 30.95 -3.37
N ARG A 687 8.20 31.35 -3.48
CA ARG A 687 7.26 31.34 -2.34
C ARG A 687 7.00 29.92 -1.85
N ILE A 688 7.07 28.92 -2.71
CA ILE A 688 6.91 27.51 -2.34
C ILE A 688 8.10 27.03 -1.52
N ILE A 689 9.33 27.42 -1.88
CA ILE A 689 10.54 27.12 -1.10
C ILE A 689 10.35 27.62 0.34
N LYS A 690 9.91 28.88 0.49
CA LYS A 690 9.66 29.47 1.81
C LYS A 690 8.61 28.71 2.58
N LYS A 691 7.47 28.39 1.94
CA LYS A 691 6.38 27.60 2.58
C LYS A 691 6.88 26.25 3.08
N MET A 692 7.70 25.54 2.29
CA MET A 692 8.23 24.25 2.71
C MET A 692 9.22 24.39 3.87
N VAL A 693 10.12 25.37 3.84
CA VAL A 693 11.09 25.62 4.92
C VAL A 693 10.39 25.99 6.22
N ASP A 694 9.34 26.82 6.17
CA ASP A 694 8.61 27.28 7.35
C ASP A 694 7.70 26.18 7.93
N ASN A 695 7.28 25.20 7.13
CA ASN A 695 6.35 24.16 7.53
C ASN A 695 7.05 22.92 8.11
N ASN A 696 7.04 22.81 9.45
CA ASN A 696 7.57 21.65 10.20
C ASN A 696 6.46 20.71 10.73
N SER A 697 5.27 20.70 10.12
CA SER A 697 4.11 19.95 10.63
C SER A 697 4.23 18.43 10.50
N SER A 698 4.99 17.92 9.52
CA SER A 698 5.16 16.48 9.30
C SER A 698 5.94 15.74 10.40
N SER A 699 6.58 16.47 11.30
CA SER A 699 7.36 15.89 12.41
C SER A 699 6.52 15.57 13.66
N LYS A 700 5.24 15.98 13.69
CA LYS A 700 4.38 15.80 14.88
C LYS A 700 3.49 14.56 14.70
N ARG A 701 4.05 13.40 14.97
CA ARG A 701 3.26 12.17 15.14
C ARG A 701 2.95 11.96 16.60
N TYR A 702 1.73 11.55 16.92
CA TYR A 702 1.40 11.06 18.25
C TYR A 702 1.90 9.62 18.36
N THR A 703 3.04 9.46 19.01
CA THR A 703 3.71 8.20 19.32
C THR A 703 4.12 8.25 20.79
N ASN A 704 4.13 7.11 21.45
CA ASN A 704 4.53 7.03 22.85
C ASN A 704 5.63 5.96 23.07
N LEU A 705 6.39 5.62 22.02
CA LEU A 705 7.45 4.62 22.11
C LEU A 705 8.54 5.03 23.12
N ALA A 706 8.92 6.30 23.16
CA ALA A 706 9.89 6.80 24.14
C ALA A 706 9.42 6.58 25.58
N TYR A 707 8.13 6.80 25.86
CA TYR A 707 7.53 6.48 27.16
C TYR A 707 7.66 5.00 27.49
N TRP A 708 7.31 4.10 26.54
CA TRP A 708 7.41 2.67 26.79
C TRP A 708 8.85 2.17 27.01
N ILE A 709 9.84 2.75 26.33
CA ILE A 709 11.25 2.40 26.50
C ILE A 709 11.70 2.77 27.92
N ASN A 710 11.30 3.93 28.42
CA ASN A 710 11.72 4.41 29.74
C ASN A 710 10.98 3.68 30.88
N GLU A 711 9.65 3.52 30.79
CA GLU A 711 8.83 2.84 31.80
C GLU A 711 9.24 1.37 32.01
N MET A 712 9.62 0.66 30.93
CA MET A 712 10.02 -0.75 31.02
C MET A 712 11.44 -0.91 31.57
N GLY A 713 12.25 0.14 31.58
CA GLY A 713 13.56 0.16 32.21
C GLY A 713 13.49 0.09 33.73
N ASP A 714 12.47 0.69 34.29
CA ASP A 714 12.27 0.76 35.74
C ASP A 714 11.68 -0.54 36.35
N VAL A 715 11.13 -1.43 35.50
CA VAL A 715 10.49 -2.69 35.93
C VAL A 715 11.46 -3.88 35.98
N ILE A 716 12.68 -3.76 35.41
CA ILE A 716 13.69 -4.84 35.42
C ILE A 716 14.49 -4.85 36.73
N ASP A 717 14.39 -3.81 37.56
CA ASP A 717 15.08 -3.70 38.85
C ASP A 717 14.27 -4.25 40.05
N ASP A 718 13.06 -4.79 39.85
CA ASP A 718 12.26 -5.52 40.83
C ASP A 718 12.10 -7.03 40.44
#